data_6c12c5be1801ed918516cd7e7f434ea3
#
_entry.id   6c12c5be1801ed918516cd7e7f434ea3
#
_cell.length_a   1.000
_cell.length_b   1.000
_cell.length_c   1.000
_cell.angle_alpha   90.00
_cell.angle_beta   90.00
_cell.angle_gamma   90.00
#
_symmetry.space_group_name_H-M   'P 1'
#
loop_
_entity.id
_entity.type
_entity.pdbx_description
1 polymer ?
#
loop_
_entity_poly.entity_id
_entity_poly.type
_entity_poly.pdbx_seq_one_letter_code
_entity_poly.pdbx_strand_id
1 'polypeptide(L)'
;MSDYQPMTCLPVLALRGLVVFPGCVTHFDVGRTKSVRSVEEAMRANQTIFLVAQRDLETDDPKKADLYEIGTVATVKQILRLPGDNMRILVEGQYRAKLLDMIHSEPYLFGRVVELDEPGYRHDPLRLQALIRQGHELFGQFVDLAVKAGQESMLQILSSDEPGKLADVIGQNATFPYDQKQRILEQLHPVKRLELAIELLAQELDILQLESEISEKVQENVNKNQRDYYLREQIHAIREELGEDDSDDENYAERIRALGLPEATEEKLLREVKRLGRQQGGSPEANVIRNYLDSVLDLPWNEETKERLDVKAARKILDADHFGLEKVKERILETLAVRQLAPELPGQILCLVGPPGVGKTSVAISIAKALNRKLARLSLGGVRDEAEIRGHRKTYIGAMPGRIMTAIAQAKSRNPLLLLDEVDKLGSDYKGDPSSALLEVLDPEQNSEFRDHYLEVPFDLHRCMFITTANTTDTIPRALLDRMEVIELGSYTDEEKLQIAKRHLLPKQLEKHGIAKAKVRVSDDALREIIACYTRESGVRNLERQLAALCRKCAMRFVAEDAPKRISVTGANLEQYLGVRRFLPDPLPATDQVGLVTGLAWTSVGGETLEVEVNVVDGTGKLELTGNLGDVMKESAFAAMSYVRSRAKELGLPSDFYKTRDIHIHFPEGAVPKDGPSAGITICTALVSALTGRAVRRDLAMTGEISIRGRVLPIGGLKEKTMAALRHGIKTVIIPAENEKDLEEIDQTVRQSLNFITVSHVDSVIAAALVSGEVPAEAPAVLDAMPAMPPVTPKARRKPGIRQ
;
A
#
# COMPACT_ATOMS: atom_id res chain seq x y z
N MET A 1 -5.06 -10.31 54.95
CA MET A 1 -3.61 -10.17 54.97
C MET A 1 -3.23 -9.70 53.60
N SER A 2 -2.76 -8.46 53.45
CA SER A 2 -2.33 -7.91 52.19
C SER A 2 -0.97 -8.53 51.84
N ASP A 3 -0.93 -9.35 50.79
CA ASP A 3 0.29 -9.91 50.25
C ASP A 3 1.19 -8.77 49.77
N TYR A 4 2.22 -8.48 50.55
CA TYR A 4 3.30 -7.57 50.16
C TYR A 4 4.22 -8.37 49.24
N GLN A 5 3.93 -8.33 47.93
CA GLN A 5 4.87 -8.83 46.93
C GLN A 5 6.12 -7.93 46.92
N PRO A 6 7.33 -8.48 46.99
CA PRO A 6 8.56 -7.69 47.04
C PRO A 6 8.71 -6.90 45.73
N MET A 7 8.68 -5.58 45.84
CA MET A 7 8.97 -4.69 44.71
C MET A 7 10.48 -4.60 44.52
N THR A 8 10.96 -4.87 43.32
CA THR A 8 12.37 -4.79 42.96
C THR A 8 12.60 -3.70 41.93
N CYS A 9 13.68 -2.93 42.05
CA CYS A 9 14.07 -1.94 41.08
C CYS A 9 15.19 -2.53 40.21
N LEU A 10 14.99 -2.59 38.90
CA LEU A 10 15.91 -3.25 37.96
C LEU A 10 16.18 -2.37 36.72
N PRO A 11 17.37 -2.50 36.12
CA PRO A 11 17.60 -2.01 34.79
C PRO A 11 16.60 -2.65 33.82
N VAL A 12 16.02 -1.83 32.90
CA VAL A 12 15.03 -2.29 31.93
C VAL A 12 15.67 -2.31 30.57
N LEU A 13 15.44 -3.37 29.81
CA LEU A 13 15.87 -3.52 28.43
C LEU A 13 14.65 -3.67 27.53
N ALA A 14 14.42 -2.69 26.68
CA ALA A 14 13.35 -2.72 25.68
C ALA A 14 13.78 -3.58 24.49
N LEU A 15 13.06 -4.66 24.22
CA LEU A 15 13.32 -5.63 23.16
C LEU A 15 12.47 -5.28 21.92
N ARG A 16 13.11 -5.27 20.75
CA ARG A 16 12.47 -5.01 19.47
C ARG A 16 12.15 -6.34 18.76
N GLY A 17 10.87 -6.70 18.69
CA GLY A 17 10.42 -7.91 18.00
C GLY A 17 10.84 -9.23 18.66
N LEU A 18 11.26 -9.20 19.91
CA LEU A 18 11.72 -10.37 20.67
C LEU A 18 11.00 -10.44 22.02
N VAL A 19 10.63 -11.65 22.42
CA VAL A 19 10.09 -11.97 23.75
C VAL A 19 10.92 -13.07 24.35
N VAL A 20 11.30 -12.94 25.63
CA VAL A 20 12.08 -13.94 26.37
C VAL A 20 11.18 -14.58 27.41
N PHE A 21 11.17 -15.90 27.47
CA PHE A 21 10.35 -16.66 28.43
C PHE A 21 11.13 -17.11 29.63
N PRO A 22 10.48 -17.29 30.79
CA PRO A 22 11.10 -17.90 31.97
C PRO A 22 11.62 -19.30 31.68
N GLY A 23 12.77 -19.67 32.30
CA GLY A 23 13.43 -20.97 32.10
C GLY A 23 14.12 -21.15 30.74
N CYS A 24 14.03 -20.16 29.83
CA CYS A 24 14.65 -20.25 28.51
C CYS A 24 15.96 -19.45 28.44
N VAL A 25 16.93 -20.00 27.72
CA VAL A 25 18.22 -19.34 27.44
C VAL A 25 18.17 -18.80 25.99
N THR A 26 18.49 -17.52 25.85
CA THR A 26 18.43 -16.85 24.53
C THR A 26 19.60 -15.88 24.39
N HIS A 27 20.07 -15.71 23.15
CA HIS A 27 21.07 -14.70 22.82
C HIS A 27 20.51 -13.72 21.80
N PHE A 28 20.88 -12.45 21.94
CA PHE A 28 20.51 -11.40 20.97
C PHE A 28 21.48 -10.22 21.05
N ASP A 29 21.41 -9.37 20.03
CA ASP A 29 22.28 -8.23 19.86
C ASP A 29 21.64 -6.96 20.43
N VAL A 30 22.43 -6.17 21.16
CA VAL A 30 22.04 -4.90 21.79
C VAL A 30 22.91 -3.79 21.21
N GLY A 31 22.29 -2.83 20.52
CA GLY A 31 23.01 -1.75 19.82
C GLY A 31 22.63 -0.34 20.27
N ARG A 32 21.48 -0.12 20.93
CA ARG A 32 21.08 1.20 21.40
C ARG A 32 21.90 1.61 22.62
N THR A 33 22.40 2.84 22.64
CA THR A 33 23.24 3.36 23.75
C THR A 33 22.60 3.20 25.12
N LYS A 34 21.28 3.49 25.27
CA LYS A 34 20.55 3.29 26.53
C LYS A 34 20.45 1.82 26.92
N SER A 35 20.22 0.95 25.95
CA SER A 35 20.15 -0.50 26.16
C SER A 35 21.50 -1.10 26.55
N VAL A 36 22.58 -0.67 25.92
CA VAL A 36 23.96 -1.06 26.29
C VAL A 36 24.27 -0.66 27.74
N ARG A 37 23.92 0.57 28.13
CA ARG A 37 24.10 1.03 29.53
C ARG A 37 23.23 0.27 30.52
N SER A 38 21.99 -0.10 30.17
CA SER A 38 21.14 -0.95 31.03
C SER A 38 21.80 -2.29 31.29
N VAL A 39 22.41 -2.90 30.27
CA VAL A 39 23.13 -4.19 30.42
C VAL A 39 24.40 -4.01 31.24
N GLU A 40 25.20 -2.96 31.04
CA GLU A 40 26.41 -2.69 31.82
C GLU A 40 26.09 -2.47 33.31
N GLU A 41 24.99 -1.77 33.61
CA GLU A 41 24.55 -1.57 34.98
C GLU A 41 24.03 -2.85 35.62
N ALA A 42 23.30 -3.70 34.89
CA ALA A 42 22.90 -5.01 35.35
C ALA A 42 24.12 -5.87 35.73
N MET A 43 25.20 -5.81 34.93
CA MET A 43 26.45 -6.55 35.23
C MET A 43 27.20 -6.04 36.45
N ARG A 44 27.13 -4.72 36.76
CA ARG A 44 27.74 -4.12 37.96
C ARG A 44 27.01 -4.48 39.26
N ALA A 45 25.68 -4.70 39.12
CA ALA A 45 24.82 -5.11 40.23
C ALA A 45 24.78 -6.65 40.35
N ASN A 46 23.61 -7.24 40.30
CA ASN A 46 23.38 -8.68 40.50
C ASN A 46 23.25 -9.48 39.22
N GLN A 47 23.69 -8.99 38.09
CA GLN A 47 23.51 -9.57 36.74
C GLN A 47 22.03 -9.75 36.34
N THR A 48 21.12 -9.09 37.04
CA THR A 48 19.67 -9.20 36.83
C THR A 48 19.15 -8.01 36.04
N ILE A 49 18.35 -8.28 35.03
CA ILE A 49 17.79 -7.28 34.15
C ILE A 49 16.33 -7.63 33.85
N PHE A 50 15.48 -6.60 33.68
CA PHE A 50 14.10 -6.79 33.26
C PHE A 50 13.98 -6.61 31.74
N LEU A 51 13.54 -7.64 31.05
CA LEU A 51 13.36 -7.69 29.60
C LEU A 51 11.89 -7.51 29.27
N VAL A 52 11.58 -6.56 28.42
CA VAL A 52 10.20 -6.24 28.03
C VAL A 52 10.13 -5.88 26.54
N ALA A 53 9.14 -6.41 25.83
CA ALA A 53 8.95 -6.13 24.40
C ALA A 53 8.37 -4.73 24.18
N GLN A 54 8.72 -4.11 23.05
CA GLN A 54 8.10 -2.88 22.56
C GLN A 54 6.79 -3.21 21.83
N ARG A 55 5.80 -2.30 21.94
CA ARG A 55 4.54 -2.39 21.19
C ARG A 55 4.72 -2.03 19.72
N ASP A 56 5.52 -1.01 19.44
CA ASP A 56 5.84 -0.54 18.10
C ASP A 56 7.33 -0.76 17.80
N LEU A 57 7.61 -1.44 16.69
CA LEU A 57 8.97 -1.77 16.26
C LEU A 57 9.75 -0.57 15.75
N GLU A 58 9.08 0.50 15.31
CA GLU A 58 9.73 1.66 14.71
C GLU A 58 10.20 2.70 15.72
N THR A 59 9.74 2.63 16.96
CA THR A 59 10.13 3.57 18.00
C THR A 59 11.58 3.36 18.46
N ASP A 60 12.45 4.34 18.21
CA ASP A 60 13.87 4.25 18.59
C ASP A 60 14.13 4.51 20.07
N ASP A 61 13.40 5.43 20.71
CA ASP A 61 13.51 5.77 22.13
C ASP A 61 12.19 5.49 22.87
N PRO A 62 11.91 4.22 23.22
CA PRO A 62 10.63 3.83 23.82
C PRO A 62 10.47 4.37 25.23
N LYS A 63 9.30 4.95 25.50
CA LYS A 63 8.81 5.36 26.82
C LYS A 63 7.96 4.23 27.42
N LYS A 64 7.56 4.37 28.69
CA LYS A 64 6.72 3.38 29.35
C LYS A 64 5.45 3.00 28.56
N ALA A 65 4.81 3.96 27.90
CA ALA A 65 3.60 3.71 27.10
C ALA A 65 3.86 2.83 25.87
N ASP A 66 5.08 2.83 25.35
CA ASP A 66 5.49 2.09 24.15
C ASP A 66 5.94 0.66 24.48
N LEU A 67 5.97 0.30 25.79
CA LEU A 67 6.36 -1.02 26.28
C LEU A 67 5.12 -1.82 26.69
N TYR A 68 5.23 -3.13 26.63
CA TYR A 68 4.26 -4.00 27.28
C TYR A 68 4.41 -3.91 28.80
N GLU A 69 3.35 -4.26 29.54
CA GLU A 69 3.40 -4.20 31.01
C GLU A 69 4.08 -5.41 31.62
N ILE A 70 3.94 -6.57 30.98
CA ILE A 70 4.49 -7.84 31.47
C ILE A 70 5.73 -8.20 30.64
N GLY A 71 6.78 -8.52 31.34
CA GLY A 71 8.06 -8.96 30.79
C GLY A 71 8.68 -10.05 31.65
N THR A 72 9.93 -10.37 31.38
CA THR A 72 10.69 -11.42 32.09
C THR A 72 11.88 -10.81 32.80
N VAL A 73 12.04 -11.10 34.06
CA VAL A 73 13.29 -10.86 34.79
C VAL A 73 14.28 -11.95 34.41
N ALA A 74 15.44 -11.57 33.91
CA ALA A 74 16.46 -12.48 33.42
C ALA A 74 17.83 -12.22 34.04
N THR A 75 18.66 -13.27 34.09
CA THR A 75 20.06 -13.19 34.49
C THR A 75 20.94 -13.13 33.24
N VAL A 76 21.84 -12.15 33.15
CA VAL A 76 22.83 -12.04 32.08
C VAL A 76 23.98 -13.01 32.36
N LYS A 77 24.10 -14.05 31.54
CA LYS A 77 25.14 -15.11 31.71
C LYS A 77 26.45 -14.74 31.02
N GLN A 78 26.39 -14.14 29.85
CA GLN A 78 27.58 -13.84 29.07
C GLN A 78 27.36 -12.59 28.21
N ILE A 79 28.42 -11.81 28.03
CA ILE A 79 28.44 -10.66 27.12
C ILE A 79 29.62 -10.81 26.17
N LEU A 80 29.36 -10.63 24.87
CA LEU A 80 30.39 -10.54 23.85
C LEU A 80 30.32 -9.15 23.22
N ARG A 81 31.38 -8.38 23.28
CA ARG A 81 31.44 -7.07 22.62
C ARG A 81 31.71 -7.26 21.12
N LEU A 82 30.90 -6.61 20.30
CA LEU A 82 31.00 -6.62 18.84
C LEU A 82 31.56 -5.27 18.35
N PRO A 83 32.09 -5.19 17.12
CA PRO A 83 32.52 -3.92 16.53
C PRO A 83 31.37 -2.91 16.46
N GLY A 84 31.63 -1.61 16.73
CA GLY A 84 30.63 -0.54 16.63
C GLY A 84 29.75 -0.35 17.85
N ASP A 85 30.29 -0.52 19.06
CA ASP A 85 29.58 -0.38 20.37
C ASP A 85 28.36 -1.30 20.55
N ASN A 86 28.20 -2.31 19.71
CA ASN A 86 27.19 -3.34 19.85
C ASN A 86 27.62 -4.45 20.81
N MET A 87 26.67 -5.03 21.51
CA MET A 87 26.92 -6.17 22.42
C MET A 87 26.01 -7.34 22.04
N ARG A 88 26.53 -8.55 22.03
CA ARG A 88 25.75 -9.78 22.06
C ARG A 88 25.65 -10.29 23.45
N ILE A 89 24.47 -10.50 23.97
CA ILE A 89 24.24 -10.98 25.31
C ILE A 89 23.57 -12.34 25.30
N LEU A 90 23.96 -13.20 26.25
CA LEU A 90 23.27 -14.45 26.55
C LEU A 90 22.54 -14.25 27.87
N VAL A 91 21.23 -14.44 27.86
CA VAL A 91 20.37 -14.27 29.03
C VAL A 91 19.59 -15.54 29.31
N GLU A 92 19.33 -15.78 30.62
CA GLU A 92 18.42 -16.83 31.08
C GLU A 92 17.24 -16.18 31.80
N GLY A 93 16.01 -16.38 31.26
CA GLY A 93 14.78 -15.92 31.90
C GLY A 93 14.57 -16.60 33.25
N GLN A 94 14.24 -15.84 34.27
CA GLN A 94 14.01 -16.38 35.63
C GLN A 94 12.51 -16.49 35.93
N TYR A 95 11.81 -15.36 35.96
CA TYR A 95 10.38 -15.30 36.29
C TYR A 95 9.69 -14.13 35.58
N ARG A 96 8.36 -14.17 35.50
CA ARG A 96 7.53 -13.11 34.98
C ARG A 96 7.42 -11.96 35.96
N ALA A 97 7.46 -10.74 35.46
CA ALA A 97 7.26 -9.55 36.28
C ALA A 97 6.44 -8.50 35.52
N LYS A 98 5.75 -7.66 36.29
CA LYS A 98 5.03 -6.51 35.79
C LYS A 98 5.79 -5.22 36.05
N LEU A 99 5.95 -4.39 35.04
CA LEU A 99 6.51 -3.06 35.13
C LEU A 99 5.48 -2.08 35.71
N LEU A 100 5.68 -1.66 36.94
CA LEU A 100 4.79 -0.73 37.63
C LEU A 100 5.05 0.71 37.20
N ASP A 101 6.33 1.12 37.23
CA ASP A 101 6.73 2.48 36.95
C ASP A 101 8.18 2.55 36.48
N MET A 102 8.48 3.59 35.68
CA MET A 102 9.85 3.95 35.28
C MET A 102 10.38 5.00 36.25
N ILE A 103 11.46 4.67 36.94
CA ILE A 103 12.10 5.57 37.91
C ILE A 103 12.88 6.66 37.19
N HIS A 104 13.65 6.29 36.16
CA HIS A 104 14.32 7.20 35.24
C HIS A 104 14.51 6.56 33.85
N SER A 105 14.61 7.39 32.82
CA SER A 105 14.84 6.98 31.44
C SER A 105 16.18 7.45 30.88
N GLU A 106 16.97 8.18 31.67
CA GLU A 106 18.31 8.66 31.37
C GLU A 106 19.22 8.37 32.58
N PRO A 107 20.49 7.91 32.42
CA PRO A 107 21.16 7.58 31.15
C PRO A 107 20.82 6.20 30.59
N TYR A 108 19.99 5.40 31.25
CA TYR A 108 19.44 4.11 30.87
C TYR A 108 18.04 3.94 31.47
N LEU A 109 17.28 2.98 30.95
CA LEU A 109 15.95 2.68 31.47
C LEU A 109 16.06 1.93 32.81
N PHE A 110 15.44 2.47 33.87
CA PHE A 110 15.41 1.87 35.18
C PHE A 110 14.02 1.92 35.76
N GLY A 111 13.46 0.75 36.11
CA GLY A 111 12.07 0.62 36.48
C GLY A 111 11.81 -0.18 37.73
N ARG A 112 10.64 0.02 38.30
CA ARG A 112 10.11 -0.75 39.43
C ARG A 112 9.25 -1.87 38.86
N VAL A 113 9.61 -3.10 39.20
CA VAL A 113 8.94 -4.32 38.80
C VAL A 113 8.41 -5.09 40.00
N VAL A 114 7.34 -5.82 39.81
CA VAL A 114 6.77 -6.73 40.77
C VAL A 114 6.70 -8.12 40.17
N GLU A 115 7.17 -9.12 40.92
CA GLU A 115 7.07 -10.51 40.49
C GLU A 115 5.61 -10.92 40.34
N LEU A 116 5.30 -11.72 39.34
CA LEU A 116 3.96 -12.25 39.11
C LEU A 116 3.95 -13.74 39.42
N ASP A 117 3.32 -14.11 40.52
CA ASP A 117 3.11 -15.49 40.88
C ASP A 117 2.16 -16.21 39.93
N GLU A 118 2.47 -17.44 39.61
CA GLU A 118 1.54 -18.28 38.85
C GLU A 118 0.39 -18.73 39.76
N PRO A 119 -0.88 -18.51 39.35
CA PRO A 119 -2.01 -18.95 40.17
C PRO A 119 -2.03 -20.47 40.27
N GLY A 120 -2.19 -20.98 41.48
CA GLY A 120 -2.40 -22.41 41.71
C GLY A 120 -3.64 -22.91 40.95
N TYR A 121 -3.55 -24.06 40.28
CA TYR A 121 -4.63 -24.61 39.47
C TYR A 121 -5.08 -25.98 40.00
N ARG A 122 -6.41 -26.19 39.96
CA ARG A 122 -7.01 -27.53 40.17
C ARG A 122 -7.64 -27.94 38.84
N HIS A 123 -7.08 -28.95 38.20
CA HIS A 123 -7.62 -29.50 36.96
C HIS A 123 -7.80 -31.02 37.07
N ASP A 124 -8.69 -31.53 36.22
CA ASP A 124 -8.82 -32.98 36.02
C ASP A 124 -7.49 -33.52 35.49
N PRO A 125 -6.86 -34.47 36.20
CA PRO A 125 -5.56 -35.03 35.80
C PRO A 125 -5.56 -35.61 34.38
N LEU A 126 -6.67 -36.20 33.94
CA LEU A 126 -6.80 -36.78 32.60
C LEU A 126 -6.80 -35.71 31.50
N ARG A 127 -7.52 -34.59 31.73
CA ARG A 127 -7.57 -33.45 30.79
C ARG A 127 -6.21 -32.79 30.69
N LEU A 128 -5.53 -32.60 31.81
CA LEU A 128 -4.19 -32.01 31.81
C LEU A 128 -3.18 -32.87 31.07
N GLN A 129 -3.19 -34.18 31.30
CA GLN A 129 -2.32 -35.11 30.61
C GLN A 129 -2.61 -35.17 29.10
N ALA A 130 -3.87 -35.05 28.70
CA ALA A 130 -4.26 -34.95 27.29
C ALA A 130 -3.69 -33.69 26.61
N LEU A 131 -3.77 -32.51 27.29
CA LEU A 131 -3.22 -31.26 26.79
C LEU A 131 -1.69 -31.30 26.64
N ILE A 132 -0.99 -31.88 27.64
CA ILE A 132 0.48 -32.02 27.57
C ILE A 132 0.86 -32.93 26.38
N ARG A 133 0.18 -34.07 26.19
CA ARG A 133 0.41 -34.94 25.04
C ARG A 133 0.15 -34.25 23.71
N GLN A 134 -0.94 -33.51 23.62
CA GLN A 134 -1.27 -32.73 22.41
C GLN A 134 -0.19 -31.68 22.12
N GLY A 135 0.31 -30.99 23.15
CA GLY A 135 1.42 -30.02 22.99
C GLY A 135 2.69 -30.67 22.46
N HIS A 136 3.07 -31.85 23.00
CA HIS A 136 4.23 -32.62 22.53
C HIS A 136 4.04 -33.10 21.08
N GLU A 137 2.86 -33.58 20.72
CA GLU A 137 2.55 -34.10 19.39
C GLU A 137 2.61 -33.00 18.33
N LEU A 138 1.90 -31.89 18.58
CA LEU A 138 1.89 -30.76 17.64
C LEU A 138 3.27 -30.12 17.49
N PHE A 139 4.03 -30.01 18.58
CA PHE A 139 5.38 -29.48 18.47
C PHE A 139 6.33 -30.47 17.75
N GLY A 140 6.15 -31.77 17.88
CA GLY A 140 6.85 -32.75 17.07
C GLY A 140 6.59 -32.56 15.58
N GLN A 141 5.32 -32.40 15.19
CA GLN A 141 4.93 -32.11 13.79
C GLN A 141 5.53 -30.76 13.31
N PHE A 142 5.56 -29.76 14.18
CA PHE A 142 6.18 -28.47 13.86
C PHE A 142 7.69 -28.60 13.58
N VAL A 143 8.43 -29.38 14.40
CA VAL A 143 9.86 -29.61 14.20
C VAL A 143 10.14 -30.38 12.92
N ASP A 144 9.28 -31.33 12.55
CA ASP A 144 9.42 -32.11 11.31
C ASP A 144 9.21 -31.25 10.05
N LEU A 145 8.35 -30.23 10.12
CA LEU A 145 8.06 -29.32 9.00
C LEU A 145 8.95 -28.08 8.96
N ALA A 146 9.42 -27.59 10.13
CA ALA A 146 10.21 -26.38 10.24
C ALA A 146 11.71 -26.67 10.08
N VAL A 147 12.29 -26.29 8.96
CA VAL A 147 13.72 -26.49 8.59
C VAL A 147 14.73 -25.91 9.60
N LYS A 148 14.30 -25.07 10.57
CA LYS A 148 15.15 -24.33 11.50
C LYS A 148 15.11 -24.83 12.97
N ALA A 149 14.26 -25.77 13.29
CA ALA A 149 14.15 -26.27 14.67
C ALA A 149 15.26 -27.30 14.98
N GLY A 150 16.19 -26.93 15.82
CA GLY A 150 17.33 -27.80 16.19
C GLY A 150 16.92 -28.96 17.10
N GLN A 151 17.65 -30.08 17.04
CA GLN A 151 17.46 -31.27 17.89
C GLN A 151 17.48 -30.98 19.41
N GLU A 152 18.18 -29.94 19.87
CA GLU A 152 18.23 -29.52 21.27
C GLU A 152 16.88 -29.05 21.81
N SER A 153 16.09 -28.33 20.99
CA SER A 153 14.75 -27.86 21.36
C SER A 153 13.77 -29.01 21.57
N MET A 154 13.92 -30.10 20.82
CA MET A 154 13.09 -31.31 20.96
C MET A 154 13.33 -32.04 22.26
N LEU A 155 14.58 -32.11 22.71
CA LEU A 155 14.93 -32.74 24.00
C LEU A 155 14.38 -31.96 25.20
N GLN A 156 14.43 -30.65 25.18
CA GLN A 156 13.87 -29.77 26.22
C GLN A 156 12.35 -29.91 26.37
N ILE A 157 11.64 -30.08 25.27
CA ILE A 157 10.18 -30.21 25.26
C ILE A 157 9.75 -31.59 25.76
N LEU A 158 10.37 -32.66 25.29
CA LEU A 158 10.05 -34.04 25.71
C LEU A 158 10.29 -34.28 27.19
N SER A 159 11.10 -33.43 27.85
CA SER A 159 11.40 -33.51 29.29
C SER A 159 10.50 -32.65 30.18
N SER A 160 9.55 -31.89 29.61
CA SER A 160 8.69 -30.94 30.33
C SER A 160 7.29 -31.47 30.57
N ASP A 161 7.02 -31.96 31.75
CA ASP A 161 5.66 -32.44 32.16
C ASP A 161 4.84 -31.35 32.86
N GLU A 162 5.38 -30.17 33.11
CA GLU A 162 4.67 -29.04 33.70
C GLU A 162 4.03 -28.17 32.61
N PRO A 163 2.70 -27.91 32.65
CA PRO A 163 2.00 -27.23 31.58
C PRO A 163 2.51 -25.81 31.30
N GLY A 164 2.91 -25.06 32.35
CA GLY A 164 3.46 -23.73 32.23
C GLY A 164 4.81 -23.70 31.52
N LYS A 165 5.71 -24.60 31.91
CA LYS A 165 7.05 -24.73 31.31
C LYS A 165 6.95 -25.19 29.85
N LEU A 166 6.09 -26.16 29.56
CA LEU A 166 5.85 -26.63 28.18
C LEU A 166 5.37 -25.50 27.28
N ALA A 167 4.40 -24.72 27.74
CA ALA A 167 3.90 -23.55 26.99
C ALA A 167 4.99 -22.50 26.72
N ASP A 168 5.88 -22.25 27.70
CA ASP A 168 6.97 -21.31 27.58
C ASP A 168 8.04 -21.79 26.58
N VAL A 169 8.37 -23.07 26.60
CA VAL A 169 9.31 -23.67 25.64
C VAL A 169 8.73 -23.67 24.22
N ILE A 170 7.44 -23.97 24.06
CA ILE A 170 6.75 -23.83 22.76
C ILE A 170 6.81 -22.37 22.29
N GLY A 171 6.42 -21.42 23.14
CA GLY A 171 6.44 -19.99 22.82
C GLY A 171 7.83 -19.47 22.43
N GLN A 172 8.89 -19.97 23.06
CA GLN A 172 10.27 -19.60 22.73
C GLN A 172 10.72 -20.13 21.37
N ASN A 173 10.45 -21.42 21.08
CA ASN A 173 11.03 -22.13 19.95
C ASN A 173 10.15 -22.10 18.67
N ALA A 174 8.85 -21.88 18.78
CA ALA A 174 7.97 -21.73 17.62
C ALA A 174 8.18 -20.38 16.90
N THR A 175 7.91 -20.36 15.59
CA THR A 175 8.10 -19.20 14.70
C THR A 175 7.00 -18.14 14.84
N PHE A 176 6.34 -18.08 15.98
CA PHE A 176 5.27 -17.10 16.22
C PHE A 176 5.76 -15.65 16.09
N PRO A 177 4.92 -14.76 15.55
CA PRO A 177 5.11 -13.31 15.66
C PRO A 177 5.26 -12.87 17.12
N TYR A 178 6.01 -11.78 17.35
CA TYR A 178 6.34 -11.33 18.71
C TYR A 178 5.10 -10.94 19.53
N ASP A 179 4.04 -10.45 18.93
CA ASP A 179 2.76 -10.13 19.58
C ASP A 179 2.05 -11.39 20.08
N GLN A 180 2.10 -12.48 19.33
CA GLN A 180 1.58 -13.78 19.77
C GLN A 180 2.43 -14.37 20.90
N LYS A 181 3.76 -14.27 20.81
CA LYS A 181 4.67 -14.65 21.91
C LYS A 181 4.38 -13.85 23.18
N GLN A 182 4.11 -12.55 23.04
CA GLN A 182 3.76 -11.69 24.16
C GLN A 182 2.42 -12.12 24.82
N ARG A 183 1.42 -12.50 24.03
CA ARG A 183 0.15 -13.04 24.55
C ARG A 183 0.36 -14.30 25.39
N ILE A 184 1.26 -15.20 24.98
CA ILE A 184 1.64 -16.38 25.77
C ILE A 184 2.34 -15.97 27.07
N LEU A 185 3.25 -14.99 27.01
CA LEU A 185 3.95 -14.49 28.20
C LEU A 185 2.98 -13.84 29.20
N GLU A 186 1.98 -13.10 28.74
CA GLU A 186 0.98 -12.42 29.59
C GLU A 186 -0.03 -13.36 30.25
N GLN A 187 -0.19 -14.58 29.74
CA GLN A 187 -1.12 -15.55 30.31
C GLN A 187 -0.49 -16.22 31.57
N LEU A 188 -0.89 -15.76 32.74
CA LEU A 188 -0.33 -16.24 34.01
C LEU A 188 -0.77 -17.66 34.39
N HIS A 189 -2.01 -18.05 34.02
CA HIS A 189 -2.55 -19.35 34.38
C HIS A 189 -1.90 -20.48 33.55
N PRO A 190 -1.13 -21.42 34.13
CA PRO A 190 -0.30 -22.36 33.37
C PRO A 190 -1.06 -23.21 32.33
N VAL A 191 -2.25 -23.69 32.70
CA VAL A 191 -3.07 -24.53 31.80
C VAL A 191 -3.64 -23.72 30.65
N LYS A 192 -4.16 -22.52 30.90
CA LYS A 192 -4.67 -21.64 29.83
C LYS A 192 -3.56 -21.15 28.91
N ARG A 193 -2.35 -21.00 29.45
CA ARG A 193 -1.17 -20.66 28.67
C ARG A 193 -0.81 -21.79 27.71
N LEU A 194 -0.89 -23.04 28.18
CA LEU A 194 -0.67 -24.20 27.33
C LEU A 194 -1.78 -24.33 26.26
N GLU A 195 -3.05 -24.15 26.65
CA GLU A 195 -4.17 -24.13 25.69
C GLU A 195 -3.93 -23.08 24.59
N LEU A 196 -3.52 -21.86 24.95
CA LEU A 196 -3.20 -20.78 23.98
C LEU A 196 -1.99 -21.14 23.12
N ALA A 197 -0.93 -21.71 23.69
CA ALA A 197 0.24 -22.10 22.93
C ALA A 197 -0.08 -23.22 21.92
N ILE A 198 -0.93 -24.19 22.31
CA ILE A 198 -1.41 -25.26 21.43
C ILE A 198 -2.27 -24.69 20.29
N GLU A 199 -3.18 -23.77 20.58
CA GLU A 199 -4.02 -23.11 19.57
C GLU A 199 -3.17 -22.38 18.51
N LEU A 200 -2.21 -21.58 18.96
CA LEU A 200 -1.32 -20.84 18.06
C LEU A 200 -0.41 -21.80 17.27
N LEU A 201 0.06 -22.86 17.90
CA LEU A 201 0.90 -23.86 17.23
C LEU A 201 0.13 -24.65 16.15
N ALA A 202 -1.14 -24.94 16.39
CA ALA A 202 -1.98 -25.60 15.38
C ALA A 202 -2.20 -24.67 14.17
N GLN A 203 -2.43 -23.38 14.39
CA GLN A 203 -2.55 -22.39 13.30
C GLN A 203 -1.26 -22.26 12.48
N GLU A 204 -0.11 -22.27 13.14
CA GLU A 204 1.20 -22.21 12.48
C GLU A 204 1.49 -23.48 11.67
N LEU A 205 1.10 -24.65 12.18
CA LEU A 205 1.20 -25.91 11.45
C LEU A 205 0.36 -25.93 10.17
N ASP A 206 -0.85 -25.39 10.21
CA ASP A 206 -1.70 -25.27 9.02
C ASP A 206 -1.02 -24.39 7.95
N ILE A 207 -0.36 -23.32 8.36
CA ILE A 207 0.39 -22.43 7.46
C ILE A 207 1.60 -23.16 6.87
N LEU A 208 2.41 -23.83 7.69
CA LEU A 208 3.59 -24.58 7.24
C LEU A 208 3.23 -25.75 6.31
N GLN A 209 2.10 -26.42 6.54
CA GLN A 209 1.60 -27.44 5.63
C GLN A 209 1.25 -26.88 4.27
N LEU A 210 0.56 -25.73 4.23
CA LEU A 210 0.24 -25.04 2.99
C LEU A 210 1.50 -24.56 2.25
N GLU A 211 2.50 -24.06 2.96
CA GLU A 211 3.80 -23.68 2.39
C GLU A 211 4.53 -24.90 1.81
N SER A 212 4.48 -26.04 2.49
CA SER A 212 5.06 -27.30 2.00
C SER A 212 4.35 -27.80 0.74
N GLU A 213 3.00 -27.78 0.70
CA GLU A 213 2.24 -28.15 -0.50
C GLU A 213 2.53 -27.24 -1.69
N ILE A 214 2.68 -25.92 -1.45
CA ILE A 214 3.06 -24.97 -2.50
C ILE A 214 4.48 -25.25 -2.98
N SER A 215 5.41 -25.52 -2.07
CA SER A 215 6.79 -25.85 -2.37
C SER A 215 6.89 -27.15 -3.17
N GLU A 216 6.14 -28.20 -2.78
CA GLU A 216 6.07 -29.47 -3.52
C GLU A 216 5.52 -29.28 -4.94
N LYS A 217 4.45 -28.50 -5.12
CA LYS A 217 3.90 -28.17 -6.45
C LYS A 217 4.89 -27.39 -7.32
N VAL A 218 5.64 -26.45 -6.72
CA VAL A 218 6.73 -25.74 -7.41
C VAL A 218 7.83 -26.73 -7.77
N GLN A 219 8.21 -27.61 -6.86
CA GLN A 219 9.26 -28.62 -7.09
C GLN A 219 8.82 -29.68 -8.13
N GLU A 220 7.55 -30.07 -8.14
CA GLU A 220 6.99 -30.94 -9.19
C GLU A 220 7.07 -30.30 -10.58
N ASN A 221 6.76 -28.99 -10.67
CA ASN A 221 6.90 -28.22 -11.91
C ASN A 221 8.37 -28.08 -12.34
N VAL A 222 9.27 -27.86 -11.39
CA VAL A 222 10.72 -27.85 -11.64
C VAL A 222 11.20 -29.24 -12.07
N ASN A 223 10.75 -30.30 -11.38
CA ASN A 223 11.11 -31.67 -11.72
C ASN A 223 10.53 -32.11 -13.08
N LYS A 224 9.35 -31.63 -13.46
CA LYS A 224 8.75 -31.87 -14.78
C LYS A 224 9.59 -31.21 -15.88
N ASN A 225 10.03 -29.99 -15.66
CA ASN A 225 10.94 -29.26 -16.54
C ASN A 225 12.32 -29.95 -16.59
N GLN A 226 12.85 -30.46 -15.46
CA GLN A 226 14.07 -31.23 -15.41
C GLN A 226 13.93 -32.59 -16.10
N ARG A 227 12.77 -33.26 -15.98
CA ARG A 227 12.52 -34.52 -16.67
C ARG A 227 12.40 -34.36 -18.18
N ASP A 228 11.76 -33.27 -18.64
CA ASP A 228 11.74 -32.87 -20.05
C ASP A 228 13.14 -32.56 -20.57
N TYR A 229 13.96 -31.90 -19.73
CA TYR A 229 15.37 -31.68 -20.00
C TYR A 229 16.16 -32.99 -20.06
N TYR A 230 15.95 -33.91 -19.10
CA TYR A 230 16.64 -35.21 -19.05
C TYR A 230 16.25 -36.11 -20.22
N LEU A 231 14.99 -36.06 -20.64
CA LEU A 231 14.55 -36.78 -21.86
C LEU A 231 15.15 -36.20 -23.12
N ARG A 232 15.37 -34.89 -23.20
CA ARG A 232 16.07 -34.26 -24.31
C ARG A 232 17.55 -34.59 -24.29
N GLU A 233 18.19 -34.66 -23.14
CA GLU A 233 19.56 -35.13 -22.95
C GLU A 233 19.74 -36.60 -23.35
N GLN A 234 18.81 -37.48 -22.99
CA GLN A 234 18.81 -38.88 -23.42
C GLN A 234 18.66 -38.99 -24.93
N ILE A 235 17.82 -38.18 -25.56
CA ILE A 235 17.68 -38.14 -27.02
C ILE A 235 18.99 -37.63 -27.64
N HIS A 236 19.68 -36.68 -27.01
CA HIS A 236 20.96 -36.18 -27.45
C HIS A 236 22.06 -37.25 -27.35
N ALA A 237 22.16 -37.97 -26.22
CA ALA A 237 23.11 -39.06 -26.02
C ALA A 237 22.90 -40.23 -27.01
N ILE A 238 21.63 -40.54 -27.30
CA ILE A 238 21.26 -41.56 -28.30
C ILE A 238 21.64 -41.09 -29.72
N ARG A 239 21.51 -39.81 -30.06
CA ARG A 239 21.96 -39.24 -31.35
C ARG A 239 23.48 -39.25 -31.48
N GLU A 240 24.18 -38.93 -30.38
CA GLU A 240 25.63 -38.99 -30.28
C GLU A 240 26.15 -40.41 -30.49
N GLU A 241 25.49 -41.45 -29.92
CA GLU A 241 25.84 -42.86 -30.16
C GLU A 241 25.50 -43.35 -31.57
N LEU A 242 24.53 -42.76 -32.25
CA LEU A 242 24.11 -43.08 -33.61
C LEU A 242 24.98 -42.42 -34.68
N GLY A 243 25.93 -41.55 -34.28
CA GLY A 243 26.83 -40.82 -35.21
C GLY A 243 26.10 -39.76 -36.05
N GLU A 244 24.93 -39.28 -35.61
CA GLU A 244 24.25 -38.14 -36.19
C GLU A 244 24.77 -36.84 -35.53
N ASP A 245 26.10 -36.69 -35.46
CA ASP A 245 26.79 -35.49 -35.00
C ASP A 245 26.88 -34.47 -36.15
N ASP A 246 25.76 -33.83 -36.45
CA ASP A 246 25.88 -32.41 -36.84
C ASP A 246 26.27 -31.69 -35.55
N SER A 247 27.50 -31.31 -35.37
CA SER A 247 28.02 -30.76 -34.14
C SER A 247 27.13 -29.58 -33.73
N ASP A 248 26.63 -29.57 -32.49
CA ASP A 248 25.88 -28.40 -31.93
C ASP A 248 26.59 -27.09 -32.31
N ASP A 249 27.90 -27.13 -32.37
CA ASP A 249 28.75 -26.01 -32.73
C ASP A 249 28.55 -25.51 -34.17
N GLU A 250 28.39 -26.40 -35.19
CA GLU A 250 28.10 -25.99 -36.57
C GLU A 250 26.70 -25.38 -36.68
N ASN A 251 25.72 -25.94 -35.98
CA ASN A 251 24.35 -25.43 -35.92
C ASN A 251 24.33 -24.03 -35.28
N TYR A 252 24.98 -23.81 -34.12
CA TYR A 252 25.09 -22.49 -33.51
C TYR A 252 25.80 -21.50 -34.39
N ALA A 253 26.93 -21.91 -35.05
CA ALA A 253 27.68 -21.05 -35.93
C ALA A 253 26.85 -20.62 -37.15
N GLU A 254 26.10 -21.53 -37.77
CA GLU A 254 25.18 -21.21 -38.88
C GLU A 254 24.06 -20.25 -38.47
N ARG A 255 23.41 -20.50 -37.32
CA ARG A 255 22.36 -19.62 -36.79
C ARG A 255 22.88 -18.23 -36.52
N ILE A 256 24.09 -18.09 -35.92
CA ILE A 256 24.72 -16.77 -35.66
C ILE A 256 25.01 -16.03 -36.95
N ARG A 257 25.59 -16.70 -37.97
CA ARG A 257 25.87 -16.09 -39.27
C ARG A 257 24.59 -15.65 -40.00
N ALA A 258 23.52 -16.47 -39.89
CA ALA A 258 22.23 -16.13 -40.47
C ALA A 258 21.59 -14.85 -39.87
N LEU A 259 21.98 -14.45 -38.66
CA LEU A 259 21.49 -13.21 -38.03
C LEU A 259 22.07 -11.95 -38.68
N GLY A 260 23.21 -12.02 -39.38
CA GLY A 260 23.83 -10.84 -40.04
C GLY A 260 24.19 -9.74 -39.05
N LEU A 261 24.74 -10.11 -37.89
CA LEU A 261 25.16 -9.18 -36.84
C LEU A 261 26.40 -8.37 -37.24
N PRO A 262 26.67 -7.24 -36.56
CA PRO A 262 27.92 -6.52 -36.72
C PRO A 262 29.13 -7.45 -36.51
N GLU A 263 30.17 -7.32 -37.37
CA GLU A 263 31.34 -8.20 -37.41
C GLU A 263 31.97 -8.49 -36.04
N ALA A 264 32.11 -7.44 -35.22
CA ALA A 264 32.69 -7.58 -33.87
C ALA A 264 31.79 -8.44 -32.93
N THR A 265 30.47 -8.37 -33.10
CA THR A 265 29.52 -9.16 -32.31
C THR A 265 29.47 -10.60 -32.79
N GLU A 266 29.43 -10.80 -34.10
CA GLU A 266 29.48 -12.12 -34.71
C GLU A 266 30.78 -12.87 -34.32
N GLU A 267 31.93 -12.22 -34.41
CA GLU A 267 33.22 -12.79 -34.03
C GLU A 267 33.27 -13.19 -32.56
N LYS A 268 32.68 -12.35 -31.66
CA LYS A 268 32.59 -12.64 -30.22
C LYS A 268 31.75 -13.90 -29.98
N LEU A 269 30.60 -14.00 -30.62
CA LEU A 269 29.70 -15.16 -30.46
C LEU A 269 30.31 -16.43 -31.03
N LEU A 270 30.98 -16.35 -32.20
CA LEU A 270 31.69 -17.48 -32.81
C LEU A 270 32.87 -17.96 -31.95
N ARG A 271 33.49 -17.06 -31.15
CA ARG A 271 34.50 -17.46 -30.15
C ARG A 271 33.89 -18.29 -29.02
N GLU A 272 32.67 -17.90 -28.54
CA GLU A 272 31.98 -18.66 -27.50
C GLU A 272 31.52 -20.04 -28.06
N VAL A 273 31.07 -20.12 -29.31
CA VAL A 273 30.78 -21.40 -29.97
C VAL A 273 32.05 -22.28 -30.03
N LYS A 274 33.21 -21.75 -30.48
CA LYS A 274 34.48 -22.47 -30.45
C LYS A 274 34.90 -22.89 -29.04
N ARG A 275 34.51 -22.15 -28.01
CA ARG A 275 34.74 -22.48 -26.61
C ARG A 275 33.86 -23.63 -26.17
N LEU A 276 32.58 -23.64 -26.61
CA LEU A 276 31.65 -24.73 -26.40
C LEU A 276 32.18 -26.06 -26.93
N GLY A 277 32.65 -26.09 -28.19
CA GLY A 277 33.22 -27.29 -28.84
C GLY A 277 34.50 -27.82 -28.20
N ARG A 278 35.16 -27.03 -27.33
CA ARG A 278 36.32 -27.50 -26.55
C ARG A 278 35.97 -28.07 -25.20
N GLN A 279 34.71 -27.92 -24.77
CA GLN A 279 34.23 -28.44 -23.49
C GLN A 279 33.70 -29.85 -23.68
N GLN A 280 33.84 -30.70 -22.67
CA GLN A 280 33.21 -32.03 -22.68
C GLN A 280 31.69 -31.87 -22.65
N GLY A 281 30.97 -32.58 -23.51
CA GLY A 281 29.51 -32.60 -23.50
C GLY A 281 28.96 -32.92 -22.10
N GLY A 282 27.97 -32.11 -21.64
CA GLY A 282 27.40 -32.26 -20.31
C GLY A 282 28.13 -31.58 -19.15
N SER A 283 29.23 -30.87 -19.38
CA SER A 283 29.91 -30.11 -18.33
C SER A 283 29.04 -28.90 -17.88
N PRO A 284 29.09 -28.51 -16.61
CA PRO A 284 28.37 -27.30 -16.12
C PRO A 284 28.76 -26.04 -16.93
N GLU A 285 30.00 -25.93 -17.35
CA GLU A 285 30.49 -24.81 -18.18
C GLU A 285 29.89 -24.83 -19.59
N ALA A 286 29.77 -26.02 -20.23
CA ALA A 286 29.10 -26.13 -21.52
C ALA A 286 27.63 -25.69 -21.45
N ASN A 287 26.92 -26.08 -20.38
CA ASN A 287 25.54 -25.66 -20.17
C ASN A 287 25.40 -24.14 -19.97
N VAL A 288 26.31 -23.49 -19.27
CA VAL A 288 26.35 -22.01 -19.14
C VAL A 288 26.54 -21.35 -20.52
N ILE A 289 27.45 -21.87 -21.36
CA ILE A 289 27.68 -21.32 -22.69
C ILE A 289 26.46 -21.58 -23.61
N ARG A 290 25.86 -22.77 -23.57
CA ARG A 290 24.61 -23.05 -24.32
C ARG A 290 23.50 -22.08 -23.93
N ASN A 291 23.18 -21.96 -22.63
CA ASN A 291 22.14 -21.04 -22.13
C ASN A 291 22.43 -19.58 -22.55
N TYR A 292 23.70 -19.18 -22.58
CA TYR A 292 24.07 -17.86 -23.05
C TYR A 292 23.80 -17.70 -24.56
N LEU A 293 24.27 -18.65 -25.40
CA LEU A 293 24.04 -18.64 -26.84
C LEU A 293 22.55 -18.67 -27.19
N ASP A 294 21.77 -19.53 -26.51
CA ASP A 294 20.33 -19.59 -26.68
C ASP A 294 19.65 -18.27 -26.31
N SER A 295 20.05 -17.64 -25.20
CA SER A 295 19.51 -16.34 -24.79
C SER A 295 19.81 -15.24 -25.83
N VAL A 296 20.99 -15.28 -26.48
CA VAL A 296 21.34 -14.33 -27.55
C VAL A 296 20.56 -14.62 -28.82
N LEU A 297 20.38 -15.90 -29.18
CA LEU A 297 19.67 -16.32 -30.39
C LEU A 297 18.16 -16.15 -30.30
N ASP A 298 17.61 -16.14 -29.08
CA ASP A 298 16.19 -15.89 -28.83
C ASP A 298 15.81 -14.41 -29.00
N LEU A 299 16.80 -13.52 -29.13
CA LEU A 299 16.52 -12.12 -29.37
C LEU A 299 16.10 -11.86 -30.82
N PRO A 300 15.13 -10.98 -31.03
CA PRO A 300 14.61 -10.65 -32.36
C PRO A 300 15.54 -9.65 -33.10
N TRP A 301 16.73 -10.08 -33.51
CA TRP A 301 17.71 -9.19 -34.13
C TRP A 301 17.23 -8.54 -35.41
N ASN A 302 16.49 -9.29 -36.24
CA ASN A 302 16.04 -8.86 -37.57
C ASN A 302 14.52 -8.87 -37.70
N GLU A 303 13.78 -9.28 -36.68
CA GLU A 303 12.32 -9.38 -36.71
C GLU A 303 11.67 -8.05 -36.30
N GLU A 304 11.16 -7.31 -37.26
CA GLU A 304 10.42 -6.06 -37.01
C GLU A 304 8.95 -6.21 -37.30
N THR A 305 8.12 -5.60 -36.45
CA THR A 305 6.69 -5.48 -36.71
C THR A 305 6.46 -4.28 -37.62
N LYS A 306 5.75 -4.46 -38.73
CA LYS A 306 5.39 -3.36 -39.62
C LYS A 306 4.51 -2.34 -38.91
N GLU A 307 5.04 -1.17 -38.65
CA GLU A 307 4.37 -0.08 -37.95
C GLU A 307 3.26 0.54 -38.77
N ARG A 308 2.15 0.90 -38.11
CA ARG A 308 1.07 1.65 -38.72
C ARG A 308 1.10 3.08 -38.19
N LEU A 309 1.48 4.02 -39.02
CA LEU A 309 1.58 5.45 -38.67
C LEU A 309 0.39 6.25 -39.18
N ASP A 310 -0.82 5.69 -39.16
CA ASP A 310 -2.06 6.37 -39.56
C ASP A 310 -2.75 6.98 -38.33
N VAL A 311 -2.59 8.29 -38.16
CA VAL A 311 -3.19 9.06 -37.04
C VAL A 311 -4.71 8.95 -36.99
N LYS A 312 -5.40 8.86 -38.17
CA LYS A 312 -6.85 8.70 -38.19
C LYS A 312 -7.30 7.32 -37.70
N ALA A 313 -6.56 6.28 -38.09
CA ALA A 313 -6.82 4.92 -37.61
C ALA A 313 -6.50 4.80 -36.10
N ALA A 314 -5.43 5.42 -35.66
CA ALA A 314 -5.07 5.49 -34.23
C ALA A 314 -6.16 6.17 -33.39
N ARG A 315 -6.71 7.31 -33.86
CA ARG A 315 -7.81 7.99 -33.18
C ARG A 315 -9.03 7.09 -33.03
N LYS A 316 -9.43 6.38 -34.10
CA LYS A 316 -10.55 5.45 -34.05
C LYS A 316 -10.35 4.33 -33.01
N ILE A 317 -9.16 3.80 -32.90
CA ILE A 317 -8.84 2.74 -31.90
C ILE A 317 -8.90 3.31 -30.50
N LEU A 318 -8.29 4.48 -30.26
CA LEU A 318 -8.32 5.14 -28.96
C LEU A 318 -9.74 5.51 -28.53
N ASP A 319 -10.60 5.99 -29.45
CA ASP A 319 -11.99 6.32 -29.16
C ASP A 319 -12.86 5.07 -28.92
N ALA A 320 -12.54 3.97 -29.58
CA ALA A 320 -13.22 2.69 -29.37
C ALA A 320 -12.85 2.02 -28.06
N ASP A 321 -11.59 2.13 -27.63
CA ASP A 321 -11.09 1.46 -26.44
C ASP A 321 -11.25 2.32 -25.17
N HIS A 322 -11.32 3.67 -25.27
CA HIS A 322 -11.39 4.61 -24.15
C HIS A 322 -12.45 5.68 -24.33
N PHE A 323 -13.31 5.83 -23.33
CA PHE A 323 -14.27 6.92 -23.25
C PHE A 323 -13.63 8.14 -22.56
N GLY A 324 -13.89 9.35 -23.09
CA GLY A 324 -13.29 10.58 -22.55
C GLY A 324 -11.78 10.66 -22.84
N LEU A 325 -11.02 11.27 -21.95
CA LEU A 325 -9.56 11.45 -22.04
C LEU A 325 -9.12 12.24 -23.29
N GLU A 326 -9.91 13.22 -23.76
CA GLU A 326 -9.67 13.90 -25.04
C GLU A 326 -8.27 14.56 -25.10
N LYS A 327 -7.86 15.29 -24.06
CA LYS A 327 -6.52 15.89 -23.96
C LYS A 327 -5.39 14.85 -24.06
N VAL A 328 -5.58 13.69 -23.40
CA VAL A 328 -4.60 12.59 -23.40
C VAL A 328 -4.50 11.98 -24.80
N LYS A 329 -5.65 11.72 -25.44
CA LYS A 329 -5.71 11.20 -26.81
C LYS A 329 -5.07 12.16 -27.80
N GLU A 330 -5.39 13.46 -27.70
CA GLU A 330 -4.82 14.50 -28.54
C GLU A 330 -3.31 14.54 -28.44
N ARG A 331 -2.76 14.53 -27.23
CA ARG A 331 -1.31 14.52 -27.00
C ARG A 331 -0.63 13.27 -27.57
N ILE A 332 -1.26 12.11 -27.40
CA ILE A 332 -0.79 10.86 -28.01
C ILE A 332 -0.81 10.98 -29.56
N LEU A 333 -1.86 11.52 -30.14
CA LEU A 333 -1.96 11.69 -31.59
C LEU A 333 -0.96 12.71 -32.15
N GLU A 334 -0.65 13.77 -31.41
CA GLU A 334 0.44 14.70 -31.74
C GLU A 334 1.79 13.99 -31.81
N THR A 335 2.11 13.20 -30.78
CA THR A 335 3.36 12.40 -30.75
C THR A 335 3.43 11.41 -31.94
N LEU A 336 2.31 10.77 -32.28
CA LEU A 336 2.23 9.88 -33.45
C LEU A 336 2.38 10.63 -34.77
N ALA A 337 1.83 11.84 -34.87
CA ALA A 337 1.97 12.69 -36.06
C ALA A 337 3.41 13.15 -36.28
N VAL A 338 4.12 13.53 -35.20
CA VAL A 338 5.56 13.86 -35.27
C VAL A 338 6.35 12.64 -35.76
N ARG A 339 6.08 11.46 -35.21
CA ARG A 339 6.74 10.23 -35.64
C ARG A 339 6.43 9.84 -37.09
N GLN A 340 5.23 10.15 -37.58
CA GLN A 340 4.89 9.95 -39.00
C GLN A 340 5.68 10.87 -39.95
N LEU A 341 5.97 12.11 -39.51
CA LEU A 341 6.70 13.08 -40.29
C LEU A 341 8.21 12.87 -40.26
N ALA A 342 8.71 12.37 -39.14
CA ALA A 342 10.13 12.17 -38.88
C ALA A 342 10.40 10.82 -38.20
N PRO A 343 10.32 9.69 -38.95
CA PRO A 343 10.47 8.34 -38.39
C PRO A 343 11.85 8.05 -37.80
N GLU A 344 12.90 8.77 -38.27
CA GLU A 344 14.28 8.61 -37.83
C GLU A 344 14.60 9.37 -36.52
N LEU A 345 13.69 10.26 -36.07
CA LEU A 345 13.90 10.95 -34.80
C LEU A 345 13.73 9.97 -33.63
N PRO A 346 14.55 10.10 -32.57
CA PRO A 346 14.38 9.33 -31.36
C PRO A 346 12.94 9.53 -30.82
N GLY A 347 12.29 8.41 -30.49
CA GLY A 347 10.91 8.46 -29.97
C GLY A 347 10.89 9.17 -28.61
N GLN A 348 9.93 10.09 -28.46
CA GLN A 348 9.65 10.67 -27.14
C GLN A 348 9.19 9.59 -26.17
N ILE A 349 9.64 9.68 -24.94
CA ILE A 349 9.24 8.78 -23.87
C ILE A 349 7.99 9.36 -23.23
N LEU A 350 6.86 8.69 -23.38
CA LEU A 350 5.60 9.13 -22.78
C LEU A 350 5.49 8.61 -21.34
N CYS A 351 5.25 9.50 -20.39
CA CYS A 351 4.97 9.16 -18.99
C CYS A 351 3.50 9.42 -18.66
N LEU A 352 2.72 8.36 -18.48
CA LEU A 352 1.31 8.44 -18.11
C LEU A 352 1.19 8.51 -16.58
N VAL A 353 0.85 9.69 -16.05
CA VAL A 353 0.75 9.94 -14.61
C VAL A 353 -0.71 10.10 -14.20
N GLY A 354 -1.07 9.59 -13.03
CA GLY A 354 -2.41 9.79 -12.47
C GLY A 354 -2.80 8.72 -11.44
N PRO A 355 -3.93 8.87 -10.77
CA PRO A 355 -4.34 7.96 -9.72
C PRO A 355 -4.56 6.52 -10.21
N PRO A 356 -4.58 5.54 -9.30
CA PRO A 356 -4.78 4.15 -9.66
C PRO A 356 -6.17 3.94 -10.29
N GLY A 357 -6.21 3.12 -11.37
CA GLY A 357 -7.48 2.75 -12.01
C GLY A 357 -8.02 3.72 -13.08
N VAL A 358 -7.30 4.79 -13.42
CA VAL A 358 -7.70 5.71 -14.52
C VAL A 358 -7.37 5.19 -15.92
N GLY A 359 -6.76 4.02 -16.03
CA GLY A 359 -6.55 3.38 -17.34
C GLY A 359 -5.16 3.58 -17.94
N LYS A 360 -4.15 4.06 -17.22
CA LYS A 360 -2.78 4.25 -17.70
C LYS A 360 -2.25 3.08 -18.53
N THR A 361 -2.23 1.89 -17.94
CA THR A 361 -1.77 0.65 -18.60
C THR A 361 -2.65 0.29 -19.81
N SER A 362 -3.97 0.50 -19.75
CA SER A 362 -4.86 0.20 -20.89
C SER A 362 -4.68 1.16 -22.06
N VAL A 363 -4.39 2.44 -21.79
CA VAL A 363 -4.04 3.43 -22.81
C VAL A 363 -2.76 3.01 -23.54
N ALA A 364 -1.71 2.60 -22.82
CA ALA A 364 -0.48 2.09 -23.41
C ALA A 364 -0.72 0.85 -24.31
N ILE A 365 -1.59 -0.07 -23.89
CA ILE A 365 -1.99 -1.23 -24.70
C ILE A 365 -2.70 -0.77 -26.00
N SER A 366 -3.57 0.21 -25.91
CA SER A 366 -4.28 0.74 -27.08
C SER A 366 -3.36 1.49 -28.05
N ILE A 367 -2.33 2.17 -27.53
CA ILE A 367 -1.27 2.77 -28.35
C ILE A 367 -0.51 1.68 -29.12
N ALA A 368 -0.10 0.60 -28.42
CA ALA A 368 0.58 -0.51 -29.08
C ALA A 368 -0.26 -1.14 -30.20
N LYS A 369 -1.56 -1.32 -29.95
CA LYS A 369 -2.53 -1.82 -30.92
C LYS A 369 -2.73 -0.84 -32.10
N ALA A 370 -2.78 0.46 -31.84
CA ALA A 370 -2.93 1.49 -32.85
C ALA A 370 -1.72 1.54 -33.80
N LEU A 371 -0.53 1.43 -33.27
CA LEU A 371 0.72 1.39 -34.00
C LEU A 371 1.03 0.02 -34.64
N ASN A 372 0.24 -1.02 -34.30
CA ASN A 372 0.54 -2.41 -34.68
C ASN A 372 1.91 -2.89 -34.17
N ARG A 373 2.36 -2.40 -33.01
CA ARG A 373 3.58 -2.85 -32.34
C ARG A 373 3.30 -3.95 -31.34
N LYS A 374 4.21 -4.88 -31.19
CA LYS A 374 4.16 -5.86 -30.10
C LYS A 374 4.35 -5.13 -28.77
N LEU A 375 3.60 -5.54 -27.77
CA LEU A 375 3.70 -4.98 -26.41
C LEU A 375 4.61 -5.86 -25.55
N ALA A 376 5.64 -5.26 -24.96
CA ALA A 376 6.42 -5.85 -23.90
C ALA A 376 6.15 -5.08 -22.60
N ARG A 377 5.66 -5.75 -21.57
CA ARG A 377 5.32 -5.13 -20.28
C ARG A 377 6.33 -5.50 -19.21
N LEU A 378 6.85 -4.49 -18.54
CA LEU A 378 7.78 -4.61 -17.43
C LEU A 378 7.24 -3.86 -16.23
N SER A 379 7.08 -4.54 -15.08
CA SER A 379 6.76 -3.87 -13.82
C SER A 379 8.06 -3.49 -13.11
N LEU A 380 8.18 -2.21 -12.79
CA LEU A 380 9.32 -1.66 -12.05
C LEU A 380 9.03 -1.54 -10.54
N GLY A 381 7.78 -1.77 -10.15
CA GLY A 381 7.39 -1.72 -8.73
C GLY A 381 8.10 -2.80 -7.91
N GLY A 382 8.91 -2.35 -6.93
CA GLY A 382 9.67 -3.24 -6.05
C GLY A 382 11.07 -3.62 -6.56
N VAL A 383 11.49 -3.15 -7.74
CA VAL A 383 12.87 -3.31 -8.23
C VAL A 383 13.81 -2.45 -7.39
N ARG A 384 14.86 -3.07 -6.86
CA ARG A 384 15.85 -2.41 -5.99
C ARG A 384 17.29 -2.60 -6.47
N ASP A 385 17.54 -3.62 -7.30
CA ASP A 385 18.87 -3.97 -7.82
C ASP A 385 18.96 -3.57 -9.31
N GLU A 386 20.02 -2.85 -9.68
CA GLU A 386 20.35 -2.52 -11.06
C GLU A 386 20.45 -3.76 -11.94
N ALA A 387 20.95 -4.87 -11.38
CA ALA A 387 21.09 -6.13 -12.08
C ALA A 387 19.75 -6.73 -12.56
N GLU A 388 18.62 -6.38 -11.92
CA GLU A 388 17.31 -6.79 -12.44
C GLU A 388 17.00 -6.15 -13.80
N ILE A 389 17.50 -4.92 -14.07
CA ILE A 389 17.27 -4.20 -15.33
C ILE A 389 18.29 -4.59 -16.37
N ARG A 390 19.59 -4.61 -16.00
CA ARG A 390 20.74 -4.79 -16.87
C ARG A 390 21.29 -6.23 -16.92
N GLY A 391 20.73 -7.15 -16.13
CA GLY A 391 21.22 -8.54 -16.04
C GLY A 391 22.40 -8.72 -15.11
N HIS A 392 22.65 -9.94 -14.73
CA HIS A 392 23.83 -10.35 -13.94
C HIS A 392 24.97 -10.76 -14.86
N ARG A 393 26.21 -10.50 -14.45
CA ARG A 393 27.37 -10.96 -15.22
C ARG A 393 27.34 -12.49 -15.34
N LYS A 394 27.56 -13.00 -16.56
CA LYS A 394 27.49 -14.44 -16.91
C LYS A 394 28.42 -15.35 -16.09
N THR A 395 29.39 -14.79 -15.37
CA THR A 395 30.33 -15.52 -14.51
C THR A 395 29.72 -16.01 -13.20
N TYR A 396 28.53 -15.53 -12.80
CA TYR A 396 27.86 -15.95 -11.59
C TYR A 396 26.94 -17.15 -11.85
N ILE A 397 26.89 -18.08 -10.90
CA ILE A 397 25.95 -19.19 -10.96
C ILE A 397 24.52 -18.64 -10.83
N GLY A 398 23.65 -18.99 -11.79
CA GLY A 398 22.29 -18.46 -11.84
C GLY A 398 22.15 -17.09 -12.51
N ALA A 399 23.21 -16.60 -13.19
CA ALA A 399 23.13 -15.38 -13.98
C ALA A 399 22.04 -15.49 -15.06
N MET A 400 21.32 -14.39 -15.30
CA MET A 400 20.27 -14.29 -16.30
C MET A 400 20.27 -12.91 -16.96
N PRO A 401 19.71 -12.78 -18.18
CA PRO A 401 19.51 -11.50 -18.82
C PRO A 401 18.63 -10.57 -17.99
N GLY A 402 18.84 -9.27 -18.15
CA GLY A 402 17.99 -8.26 -17.52
C GLY A 402 16.53 -8.31 -18.02
N ARG A 403 15.65 -7.75 -17.23
CA ARG A 403 14.21 -7.73 -17.54
C ARG A 403 13.88 -7.06 -18.87
N ILE A 404 14.69 -6.05 -19.28
CA ILE A 404 14.52 -5.35 -20.58
C ILE A 404 14.72 -6.35 -21.73
N MET A 405 15.86 -7.04 -21.74
CA MET A 405 16.18 -7.98 -22.80
C MET A 405 15.25 -9.19 -22.80
N THR A 406 14.88 -9.67 -21.62
CA THR A 406 13.89 -10.75 -21.47
C THR A 406 12.52 -10.35 -22.03
N ALA A 407 12.07 -9.10 -21.78
CA ALA A 407 10.81 -8.60 -22.31
C ALA A 407 10.81 -8.45 -23.85
N ILE A 408 11.95 -8.04 -24.42
CA ILE A 408 12.14 -7.95 -25.88
C ILE A 408 12.13 -9.35 -26.52
N ALA A 409 12.83 -10.33 -25.93
CA ALA A 409 12.80 -11.72 -26.38
C ALA A 409 11.39 -12.30 -26.40
N GLN A 410 10.60 -12.06 -25.33
CA GLN A 410 9.20 -12.49 -25.24
C GLN A 410 8.30 -11.81 -26.27
N ALA A 411 8.55 -10.52 -26.59
CA ALA A 411 7.80 -9.79 -27.60
C ALA A 411 8.06 -10.29 -29.02
N LYS A 412 9.19 -10.96 -29.27
CA LYS A 412 9.61 -11.45 -30.58
C LYS A 412 9.54 -10.34 -31.66
N SER A 413 10.07 -9.18 -31.34
CA SER A 413 10.12 -8.04 -32.23
C SER A 413 11.22 -7.09 -31.79
N ARG A 414 12.04 -6.59 -32.71
CA ARG A 414 13.10 -5.61 -32.47
C ARG A 414 12.57 -4.22 -32.12
N ASN A 415 11.36 -3.89 -32.59
CA ASN A 415 10.71 -2.59 -32.40
C ASN A 415 9.44 -2.68 -31.52
N PRO A 416 9.44 -3.35 -30.34
CA PRO A 416 8.27 -3.43 -29.51
C PRO A 416 7.93 -2.08 -28.87
N LEU A 417 6.70 -1.97 -28.34
CA LEU A 417 6.37 -0.95 -27.35
C LEU A 417 6.71 -1.53 -25.97
N LEU A 418 7.66 -0.93 -25.29
CA LEU A 418 8.07 -1.28 -23.93
C LEU A 418 7.26 -0.44 -22.92
N LEU A 419 6.40 -1.10 -22.18
CA LEU A 419 5.62 -0.49 -21.11
C LEU A 419 6.33 -0.71 -19.77
N LEU A 420 6.89 0.34 -19.22
CA LEU A 420 7.55 0.38 -17.91
C LEU A 420 6.52 0.83 -16.86
N ASP A 421 5.92 -0.13 -16.16
CA ASP A 421 4.81 0.12 -15.23
C ASP A 421 5.34 0.43 -13.83
N GLU A 422 4.74 1.43 -13.15
CA GLU A 422 5.04 1.85 -11.77
C GLU A 422 6.47 2.38 -11.56
N VAL A 423 6.94 3.30 -12.43
CA VAL A 423 8.28 3.92 -12.31
C VAL A 423 8.45 4.75 -11.03
N ASP A 424 7.34 5.24 -10.46
CA ASP A 424 7.28 5.96 -9.18
C ASP A 424 7.60 5.10 -7.96
N LYS A 425 7.64 3.77 -8.11
CA LYS A 425 7.91 2.81 -7.03
C LYS A 425 9.30 2.19 -7.10
N LEU A 426 10.20 2.78 -7.88
CA LEU A 426 11.60 2.40 -7.88
C LEU A 426 12.23 2.72 -6.52
N GLY A 427 12.83 1.71 -5.90
CA GLY A 427 13.59 1.88 -4.67
C GLY A 427 15.09 2.01 -4.96
N SER A 428 15.81 2.80 -4.17
CA SER A 428 17.27 2.76 -4.12
C SER A 428 17.69 1.98 -2.88
N ASP A 429 18.60 1.03 -3.04
CA ASP A 429 19.17 0.26 -1.92
C ASP A 429 20.70 0.30 -2.00
N TYR A 430 21.40 -0.13 -0.95
CA TYR A 430 22.86 -0.24 -0.89
C TYR A 430 23.50 -1.08 -2.02
N LYS A 431 22.68 -1.85 -2.76
CA LYS A 431 23.14 -2.77 -3.82
C LYS A 431 23.13 -2.21 -5.24
N GLY A 432 22.65 -1.00 -5.45
CA GLY A 432 22.62 -0.39 -6.76
C GLY A 432 21.53 0.67 -6.92
N ASP A 433 21.59 1.43 -8.00
CA ASP A 433 20.60 2.44 -8.38
C ASP A 433 19.90 2.04 -9.69
N PRO A 434 18.71 1.41 -9.61
CA PRO A 434 17.93 1.07 -10.80
C PRO A 434 17.59 2.28 -11.67
N SER A 435 17.54 3.49 -11.08
CA SER A 435 17.26 4.71 -11.82
C SER A 435 18.38 5.05 -12.80
N SER A 436 19.62 4.82 -12.40
CA SER A 436 20.80 5.00 -13.29
C SER A 436 20.78 4.02 -14.46
N ALA A 437 20.39 2.77 -14.23
CA ALA A 437 20.22 1.79 -15.31
C ALA A 437 19.12 2.21 -16.29
N LEU A 438 18.00 2.74 -15.78
CA LEU A 438 16.92 3.24 -16.63
C LEU A 438 17.33 4.50 -17.42
N LEU A 439 18.17 5.36 -16.86
CA LEU A 439 18.68 6.52 -17.59
C LEU A 439 19.41 6.11 -18.87
N GLU A 440 20.23 5.06 -18.82
CA GLU A 440 20.93 4.54 -20.02
C GLU A 440 19.94 3.91 -21.03
N VAL A 441 18.96 3.15 -20.54
CA VAL A 441 17.93 2.54 -21.40
C VAL A 441 17.08 3.59 -22.09
N LEU A 442 16.75 4.68 -21.40
CA LEU A 442 15.87 5.74 -21.88
C LEU A 442 16.61 6.87 -22.61
N ASP A 443 17.92 6.95 -22.51
CA ASP A 443 18.70 7.98 -23.18
C ASP A 443 18.87 7.65 -24.69
N PRO A 444 18.32 8.46 -25.60
CA PRO A 444 18.43 8.18 -27.03
C PRO A 444 19.87 8.17 -27.57
N GLU A 445 20.80 8.86 -26.90
CA GLU A 445 22.21 8.88 -27.31
C GLU A 445 22.95 7.59 -26.91
N GLN A 446 22.50 6.91 -25.85
CA GLN A 446 23.16 5.74 -25.30
C GLN A 446 22.43 4.42 -25.64
N ASN A 447 21.14 4.45 -25.84
CA ASN A 447 20.29 3.26 -25.97
C ASN A 447 20.50 2.50 -27.31
N SER A 448 21.14 3.12 -28.33
CA SER A 448 21.48 2.45 -29.58
C SER A 448 22.56 1.37 -29.41
N GLU A 449 23.39 1.48 -28.37
CA GLU A 449 24.43 0.51 -28.02
C GLU A 449 24.21 -0.10 -26.63
N PHE A 450 22.95 -0.27 -26.22
CA PHE A 450 22.62 -0.83 -24.89
C PHE A 450 23.28 -2.21 -24.71
N ARG A 451 23.97 -2.41 -23.57
CA ARG A 451 24.64 -3.66 -23.23
C ARG A 451 24.09 -4.22 -21.93
N ASP A 452 23.37 -5.33 -22.06
CA ASP A 452 23.05 -6.16 -20.93
C ASP A 452 24.28 -6.85 -20.35
N HIS A 453 24.42 -6.91 -19.04
CA HIS A 453 25.63 -7.48 -18.40
C HIS A 453 25.75 -8.99 -18.58
N TYR A 454 24.62 -9.70 -18.82
CA TYR A 454 24.65 -11.12 -19.13
C TYR A 454 25.01 -11.37 -20.60
N LEU A 455 24.35 -10.66 -21.50
CA LEU A 455 24.54 -10.84 -22.94
C LEU A 455 25.86 -10.24 -23.42
N GLU A 456 26.32 -9.12 -22.85
CA GLU A 456 27.56 -8.42 -23.21
C GLU A 456 27.69 -8.07 -24.70
N VAL A 457 26.60 -8.17 -25.46
CA VAL A 457 26.52 -7.77 -26.87
C VAL A 457 25.64 -6.53 -26.97
N PRO A 458 25.98 -5.56 -27.83
CA PRO A 458 25.17 -4.37 -28.01
C PRO A 458 23.85 -4.73 -28.69
N PHE A 459 22.75 -4.18 -28.15
CA PHE A 459 21.43 -4.28 -28.75
C PHE A 459 20.86 -2.89 -28.93
N ASP A 460 20.35 -2.61 -30.13
CA ASP A 460 19.76 -1.31 -30.47
C ASP A 460 18.34 -1.15 -29.94
N LEU A 461 18.17 -0.39 -28.84
CA LEU A 461 16.89 -0.04 -28.25
C LEU A 461 16.26 1.23 -28.87
N HIS A 462 16.95 1.95 -29.74
CA HIS A 462 16.45 3.18 -30.38
C HIS A 462 15.16 2.96 -31.16
N ARG A 463 14.96 1.75 -31.70
CA ARG A 463 13.75 1.38 -32.43
C ARG A 463 12.57 1.03 -31.54
N CYS A 464 12.79 0.81 -30.24
CA CYS A 464 11.74 0.59 -29.27
C CYS A 464 10.97 1.89 -28.98
N MET A 465 9.71 1.78 -28.65
CA MET A 465 8.92 2.88 -28.11
C MET A 465 8.76 2.66 -26.60
N PHE A 466 9.07 3.65 -25.80
CA PHE A 466 8.95 3.57 -24.36
C PHE A 466 7.74 4.32 -23.88
N ILE A 467 6.92 3.66 -23.05
CA ILE A 467 5.85 4.29 -22.28
C ILE A 467 6.07 3.92 -20.82
N THR A 468 6.09 4.91 -19.97
CA THR A 468 6.17 4.72 -18.50
C THR A 468 4.82 5.03 -17.87
N THR A 469 4.54 4.42 -16.71
CA THR A 469 3.37 4.79 -15.90
C THR A 469 3.81 5.11 -14.48
N ALA A 470 3.14 6.09 -13.88
CA ALA A 470 3.35 6.49 -12.49
C ALA A 470 2.03 6.90 -11.84
N ASN A 471 1.94 6.85 -10.51
CA ASN A 471 0.80 7.42 -9.80
C ASN A 471 1.04 8.88 -9.44
N THR A 472 2.29 9.24 -9.13
CA THR A 472 2.76 10.60 -8.84
C THR A 472 4.11 10.85 -9.48
N THR A 473 4.46 12.10 -9.71
CA THR A 473 5.77 12.51 -10.22
C THR A 473 6.78 12.75 -9.10
N ASP A 474 6.32 12.93 -7.85
CA ASP A 474 7.12 13.42 -6.73
C ASP A 474 8.27 12.48 -6.35
N THR A 475 8.06 11.18 -6.53
CA THR A 475 9.05 10.13 -6.20
C THR A 475 9.96 9.75 -7.36
N ILE A 476 9.69 10.27 -8.57
CA ILE A 476 10.51 10.00 -9.75
C ILE A 476 11.73 10.91 -9.73
N PRO A 477 12.96 10.38 -9.90
CA PRO A 477 14.15 11.22 -10.01
C PRO A 477 14.05 12.25 -11.13
N ARG A 478 14.45 13.49 -10.86
CA ARG A 478 14.36 14.60 -11.85
C ARG A 478 15.05 14.27 -13.17
N ALA A 479 16.21 13.62 -13.10
CA ALA A 479 16.94 13.22 -14.30
C ALA A 479 16.16 12.29 -15.23
N LEU A 480 15.26 11.46 -14.71
CA LEU A 480 14.34 10.65 -15.51
C LEU A 480 13.16 11.49 -16.02
N LEU A 481 12.59 12.36 -15.18
CA LEU A 481 11.47 13.24 -15.58
C LEU A 481 11.86 14.18 -16.72
N ASP A 482 13.07 14.72 -16.72
CA ASP A 482 13.57 15.63 -17.76
C ASP A 482 13.63 14.97 -19.16
N ARG A 483 13.64 13.64 -19.22
CA ARG A 483 13.63 12.84 -20.47
C ARG A 483 12.24 12.38 -20.88
N MET A 484 11.24 12.58 -20.02
CA MET A 484 9.89 12.07 -20.24
C MET A 484 8.92 13.19 -20.55
N GLU A 485 8.04 12.97 -21.50
CA GLU A 485 6.87 13.80 -21.70
C GLU A 485 5.75 13.34 -20.78
N VAL A 486 5.43 14.14 -19.77
CA VAL A 486 4.41 13.81 -18.77
C VAL A 486 3.02 14.10 -19.32
N ILE A 487 2.17 13.09 -19.32
CA ILE A 487 0.76 13.18 -19.70
C ILE A 487 -0.07 12.82 -18.47
N GLU A 488 -0.79 13.80 -17.92
CA GLU A 488 -1.60 13.60 -16.73
C GLU A 488 -2.98 13.03 -17.09
N LEU A 489 -3.33 11.92 -16.45
CA LEU A 489 -4.65 11.31 -16.50
C LEU A 489 -5.40 11.69 -15.22
N GLY A 490 -6.37 12.59 -15.35
CA GLY A 490 -7.21 13.01 -14.23
C GLY A 490 -8.22 11.96 -13.79
N SER A 491 -8.94 12.26 -12.72
CA SER A 491 -10.04 11.47 -12.20
C SER A 491 -11.23 11.48 -13.16
N TYR A 492 -11.98 10.38 -13.21
CA TYR A 492 -13.23 10.32 -13.99
C TYR A 492 -14.40 10.92 -13.22
N THR A 493 -15.28 11.63 -13.94
CA THR A 493 -16.59 12.03 -13.42
C THR A 493 -17.51 10.83 -13.26
N ASP A 494 -18.55 10.95 -12.45
CA ASP A 494 -19.52 9.86 -12.27
C ASP A 494 -20.23 9.51 -13.59
N GLU A 495 -20.45 10.50 -14.48
CA GLU A 495 -21.01 10.27 -15.80
C GLU A 495 -20.02 9.55 -16.73
N GLU A 496 -18.74 9.94 -16.71
CA GLU A 496 -17.69 9.20 -17.43
C GLU A 496 -17.58 7.76 -16.92
N LYS A 497 -17.61 7.53 -15.59
CA LYS A 497 -17.62 6.19 -15.00
C LYS A 497 -18.83 5.37 -15.46
N LEU A 498 -19.99 6.00 -15.53
CA LEU A 498 -21.21 5.35 -16.07
C LEU A 498 -21.01 4.89 -17.51
N GLN A 499 -20.49 5.77 -18.37
CA GLN A 499 -20.26 5.45 -19.78
C GLN A 499 -19.18 4.37 -19.92
N ILE A 500 -18.10 4.44 -19.15
CA ILE A 500 -17.04 3.43 -19.12
C ILE A 500 -17.61 2.08 -18.64
N ALA A 501 -18.41 2.09 -17.58
CA ALA A 501 -19.06 0.88 -17.07
C ALA A 501 -19.92 0.22 -18.13
N LYS A 502 -20.75 1.00 -18.83
CA LYS A 502 -21.72 0.52 -19.82
C LYS A 502 -21.06 0.03 -21.12
N ARG A 503 -20.09 0.80 -21.64
CA ARG A 503 -19.46 0.52 -22.94
C ARG A 503 -18.33 -0.51 -22.86
N HIS A 504 -17.56 -0.51 -21.78
CA HIS A 504 -16.33 -1.28 -21.69
C HIS A 504 -16.33 -2.32 -20.56
N LEU A 505 -16.61 -1.92 -19.29
CA LEU A 505 -16.40 -2.83 -18.16
C LEU A 505 -17.46 -3.93 -18.09
N LEU A 506 -18.73 -3.60 -18.16
CA LEU A 506 -19.81 -4.58 -18.05
C LEU A 506 -19.76 -5.63 -19.18
N PRO A 507 -19.62 -5.26 -20.49
CA PRO A 507 -19.47 -6.24 -21.55
C PRO A 507 -18.26 -7.16 -21.37
N LYS A 508 -17.11 -6.60 -20.96
CA LYS A 508 -15.88 -7.35 -20.68
C LYS A 508 -16.08 -8.33 -19.52
N GLN A 509 -16.74 -7.89 -18.43
CA GLN A 509 -16.98 -8.76 -17.28
C GLN A 509 -18.00 -9.86 -17.59
N LEU A 510 -19.05 -9.59 -18.35
CA LEU A 510 -19.99 -10.61 -18.80
C LEU A 510 -19.29 -11.71 -19.62
N GLU A 511 -18.46 -11.32 -20.57
CA GLU A 511 -17.68 -12.22 -21.40
C GLU A 511 -16.70 -13.05 -20.55
N LYS A 512 -15.96 -12.43 -19.65
CA LYS A 512 -15.01 -13.09 -18.75
C LYS A 512 -15.68 -14.13 -17.84
N HIS A 513 -16.95 -13.93 -17.49
CA HIS A 513 -17.72 -14.86 -16.66
C HIS A 513 -18.61 -15.83 -17.48
N GLY A 514 -18.44 -15.88 -18.80
CA GLY A 514 -19.19 -16.80 -19.67
C GLY A 514 -20.68 -16.49 -19.80
N ILE A 515 -21.10 -15.24 -19.51
CA ILE A 515 -22.51 -14.84 -19.56
C ILE A 515 -22.79 -14.12 -20.89
N ALA A 516 -23.73 -14.64 -21.67
CA ALA A 516 -24.15 -13.95 -22.89
C ALA A 516 -24.78 -12.59 -22.58
N LYS A 517 -24.37 -11.53 -23.30
CA LYS A 517 -24.79 -10.12 -23.08
C LYS A 517 -26.32 -9.96 -23.04
N ALA A 518 -27.06 -10.76 -23.81
CA ALA A 518 -28.52 -10.74 -23.85
C ALA A 518 -29.22 -11.31 -22.59
N LYS A 519 -28.50 -12.02 -21.73
CA LYS A 519 -29.06 -12.68 -20.53
C LYS A 519 -29.11 -11.75 -19.32
N VAL A 520 -28.22 -10.77 -19.23
CA VAL A 520 -28.15 -9.83 -18.08
C VAL A 520 -28.32 -8.40 -18.59
N ARG A 521 -29.28 -7.67 -18.00
CA ARG A 521 -29.48 -6.24 -18.23
C ARG A 521 -29.27 -5.51 -16.91
N VAL A 522 -28.35 -4.57 -16.89
CA VAL A 522 -28.14 -3.66 -15.76
C VAL A 522 -28.65 -2.29 -16.15
N SER A 523 -29.53 -1.69 -15.36
CA SER A 523 -30.08 -0.36 -15.63
C SER A 523 -29.04 0.72 -15.35
N ASP A 524 -29.19 1.87 -16.00
CA ASP A 524 -28.33 3.02 -15.77
C ASP A 524 -28.41 3.51 -14.30
N ASP A 525 -29.61 3.43 -13.69
CA ASP A 525 -29.81 3.74 -12.26
C ASP A 525 -29.02 2.79 -11.36
N ALA A 526 -29.00 1.48 -11.66
CA ALA A 526 -28.19 0.53 -10.90
C ALA A 526 -26.68 0.83 -11.04
N LEU A 527 -26.22 1.19 -12.23
CA LEU A 527 -24.81 1.58 -12.44
C LEU A 527 -24.46 2.87 -11.68
N ARG A 528 -25.33 3.89 -11.70
CA ARG A 528 -25.15 5.12 -10.92
C ARG A 528 -25.09 4.82 -9.42
N GLU A 529 -25.96 3.94 -8.95
CA GLU A 529 -25.99 3.53 -7.54
C GLU A 529 -24.73 2.73 -7.16
N ILE A 530 -24.20 1.86 -8.05
CA ILE A 530 -22.92 1.18 -7.83
C ILE A 530 -21.79 2.23 -7.69
N ILE A 531 -21.75 3.21 -8.58
CA ILE A 531 -20.74 4.26 -8.56
C ILE A 531 -20.82 5.08 -7.27
N ALA A 532 -22.03 5.51 -6.88
CA ALA A 532 -22.22 6.41 -5.75
C ALA A 532 -22.12 5.70 -4.39
N CYS A 533 -22.69 4.47 -4.26
CA CYS A 533 -22.90 3.84 -2.96
C CYS A 533 -21.98 2.63 -2.69
N TYR A 534 -21.31 2.08 -3.71
CA TYR A 534 -20.45 0.89 -3.53
C TYR A 534 -18.99 1.13 -3.89
N THR A 535 -18.67 2.29 -4.49
CA THR A 535 -17.30 2.64 -4.86
C THR A 535 -16.94 4.06 -4.41
N ARG A 536 -15.68 4.26 -3.99
CA ARG A 536 -15.10 5.56 -3.67
C ARG A 536 -13.69 5.55 -4.21
N GLU A 537 -13.50 6.05 -5.43
CA GLU A 537 -12.22 6.01 -6.13
C GLU A 537 -12.16 7.05 -7.26
N SER A 538 -10.96 7.53 -7.58
CA SER A 538 -10.71 8.43 -8.72
C SER A 538 -10.88 7.72 -10.08
N GLY A 539 -10.50 6.46 -10.17
CA GLY A 539 -10.59 5.62 -11.37
C GLY A 539 -11.81 4.72 -11.40
N VAL A 540 -11.67 3.55 -12.04
CA VAL A 540 -12.74 2.56 -12.24
C VAL A 540 -12.36 1.14 -11.80
N ARG A 541 -11.30 0.97 -11.02
CA ARG A 541 -10.79 -0.36 -10.62
C ARG A 541 -11.73 -1.07 -9.64
N ASN A 542 -12.26 -0.36 -8.65
CA ASN A 542 -13.23 -0.93 -7.71
C ASN A 542 -14.59 -1.09 -8.39
N LEU A 543 -14.98 -0.18 -9.30
CA LEU A 543 -16.17 -0.33 -10.13
C LEU A 543 -16.10 -1.62 -10.95
N GLU A 544 -14.96 -1.91 -11.59
CA GLU A 544 -14.76 -3.18 -12.31
C GLU A 544 -14.90 -4.39 -11.37
N ARG A 545 -14.37 -4.30 -10.13
CA ARG A 545 -14.51 -5.36 -9.12
C ARG A 545 -15.96 -5.57 -8.67
N GLN A 546 -16.74 -4.50 -8.49
CA GLN A 546 -18.15 -4.60 -8.14
C GLN A 546 -18.98 -5.20 -9.28
N LEU A 547 -18.71 -4.79 -10.53
CA LEU A 547 -19.32 -5.38 -11.70
C LEU A 547 -18.96 -6.87 -11.86
N ALA A 548 -17.73 -7.25 -11.58
CA ALA A 548 -17.32 -8.65 -11.55
C ALA A 548 -18.05 -9.45 -10.46
N ALA A 549 -18.23 -8.87 -9.25
CA ALA A 549 -18.99 -9.49 -8.17
C ALA A 549 -20.46 -9.68 -8.56
N LEU A 550 -21.07 -8.67 -9.17
CA LEU A 550 -22.42 -8.76 -9.73
C LEU A 550 -22.53 -9.87 -10.78
N CYS A 551 -21.59 -9.95 -11.72
CA CYS A 551 -21.56 -11.01 -12.74
C CYS A 551 -21.44 -12.40 -12.12
N ARG A 552 -20.59 -12.58 -11.10
CA ARG A 552 -20.48 -13.87 -10.37
C ARG A 552 -21.81 -14.27 -9.73
N LYS A 553 -22.50 -13.34 -9.08
CA LYS A 553 -23.83 -13.59 -8.48
C LYS A 553 -24.88 -13.92 -9.54
N CYS A 554 -24.83 -13.25 -10.70
CA CYS A 554 -25.68 -13.59 -11.82
C CYS A 554 -25.36 -14.99 -12.40
N ALA A 555 -24.07 -15.33 -12.54
CA ALA A 555 -23.64 -16.64 -12.99
C ALA A 555 -24.15 -17.76 -12.05
N MET A 556 -24.03 -17.56 -10.73
CA MET A 556 -24.54 -18.48 -9.73
C MET A 556 -26.04 -18.73 -9.87
N ARG A 557 -26.84 -17.67 -10.15
CA ARG A 557 -28.29 -17.79 -10.39
C ARG A 557 -28.63 -18.53 -11.69
N PHE A 558 -27.80 -18.46 -12.72
CA PHE A 558 -27.97 -19.19 -13.96
C PHE A 558 -27.65 -20.69 -13.88
N VAL A 559 -26.89 -21.09 -12.86
CA VAL A 559 -26.50 -22.49 -12.61
C VAL A 559 -27.45 -23.16 -11.60
N ALA A 560 -28.27 -22.40 -10.86
CA ALA A 560 -29.23 -22.92 -9.89
C ALA A 560 -30.37 -23.72 -10.61
N GLU A 561 -31.03 -24.61 -9.87
CA GLU A 561 -32.12 -25.46 -10.40
C GLU A 561 -33.28 -24.65 -11.01
N ASP A 562 -33.60 -23.47 -10.42
CA ASP A 562 -34.62 -22.52 -10.90
C ASP A 562 -34.01 -21.40 -11.76
N ALA A 563 -33.12 -21.73 -12.70
CA ALA A 563 -32.38 -20.75 -13.49
C ALA A 563 -33.30 -19.82 -14.30
N PRO A 564 -33.27 -18.50 -14.09
CA PRO A 564 -34.07 -17.55 -14.87
C PRO A 564 -33.51 -17.43 -16.29
N LYS A 565 -34.40 -17.24 -17.28
CA LYS A 565 -34.00 -17.01 -18.70
C LYS A 565 -33.25 -15.71 -18.88
N ARG A 566 -33.56 -14.68 -18.09
CA ARG A 566 -32.90 -13.36 -18.09
C ARG A 566 -32.89 -12.78 -16.67
N ILE A 567 -31.85 -12.01 -16.35
CA ILE A 567 -31.74 -11.27 -15.10
C ILE A 567 -31.75 -9.78 -15.42
N SER A 568 -32.61 -9.02 -14.72
CA SER A 568 -32.61 -7.55 -14.75
C SER A 568 -32.16 -7.03 -13.40
N VAL A 569 -31.08 -6.25 -13.41
CA VAL A 569 -30.54 -5.59 -12.23
C VAL A 569 -30.94 -4.12 -12.27
N THR A 570 -31.63 -3.67 -11.23
CA THR A 570 -32.12 -2.30 -11.03
C THR A 570 -31.59 -1.78 -9.70
N GLY A 571 -31.65 -0.48 -9.43
CA GLY A 571 -31.30 0.08 -8.12
C GLY A 571 -32.04 -0.61 -6.96
N ALA A 572 -33.33 -0.88 -7.13
CA ALA A 572 -34.17 -1.50 -6.09
C ALA A 572 -33.73 -2.92 -5.68
N ASN A 573 -33.12 -3.70 -6.59
CA ASN A 573 -32.69 -5.08 -6.30
C ASN A 573 -31.18 -5.26 -6.16
N LEU A 574 -30.43 -4.16 -6.22
CA LEU A 574 -28.97 -4.17 -6.25
C LEU A 574 -28.36 -4.78 -4.97
N GLU A 575 -28.99 -4.51 -3.82
CA GLU A 575 -28.55 -5.04 -2.52
C GLU A 575 -28.56 -6.57 -2.45
N GLN A 576 -29.42 -7.24 -3.23
CA GLN A 576 -29.45 -8.72 -3.33
C GLN A 576 -28.18 -9.29 -3.97
N TYR A 577 -27.47 -8.47 -4.75
CA TYR A 577 -26.25 -8.88 -5.46
C TYR A 577 -24.98 -8.40 -4.77
N LEU A 578 -24.96 -7.16 -4.28
CA LEU A 578 -23.75 -6.52 -3.76
C LEU A 578 -23.76 -6.34 -2.23
N GLY A 579 -24.91 -6.66 -1.58
CA GLY A 579 -25.10 -6.45 -0.15
C GLY A 579 -25.45 -5.00 0.19
N VAL A 580 -25.37 -4.63 1.47
CA VAL A 580 -25.71 -3.29 1.96
C VAL A 580 -24.82 -2.21 1.33
N ARG A 581 -25.38 -1.04 1.12
CA ARG A 581 -24.67 0.13 0.63
C ARG A 581 -23.54 0.49 1.59
N ARG A 582 -22.35 0.73 1.04
CA ARG A 582 -21.13 1.01 1.82
C ARG A 582 -20.95 2.50 2.09
N PHE A 583 -21.35 3.31 1.14
CA PHE A 583 -21.22 4.76 1.18
C PHE A 583 -22.63 5.34 1.03
N LEU A 584 -23.04 6.11 2.00
CA LEU A 584 -24.26 6.89 1.93
C LEU A 584 -23.84 8.33 1.63
N PRO A 585 -24.49 9.02 0.70
CA PRO A 585 -24.25 10.45 0.53
C PRO A 585 -24.67 11.17 1.81
N ASP A 586 -23.76 11.96 2.38
CA ASP A 586 -24.08 12.80 3.52
C ASP A 586 -25.10 13.85 3.08
N PRO A 587 -26.27 13.94 3.72
CA PRO A 587 -27.27 14.93 3.35
C PRO A 587 -26.72 16.33 3.71
N LEU A 588 -26.97 17.30 2.84
CA LEU A 588 -26.73 18.70 3.18
C LEU A 588 -27.45 19.06 4.48
N PRO A 589 -26.89 19.94 5.33
CA PRO A 589 -27.59 20.44 6.51
C PRO A 589 -29.02 20.93 6.17
N ALA A 590 -29.99 20.67 7.01
CA ALA A 590 -31.39 21.03 6.74
C ALA A 590 -31.59 22.56 6.69
N THR A 591 -30.78 23.31 7.44
CA THR A 591 -30.84 24.77 7.57
C THR A 591 -29.44 25.37 7.50
N ASP A 592 -29.37 26.68 7.23
CA ASP A 592 -28.15 27.45 7.34
C ASP A 592 -27.70 27.51 8.81
N GLN A 593 -26.39 27.24 9.05
CA GLN A 593 -25.88 27.09 10.41
C GLN A 593 -24.80 28.13 10.72
N VAL A 594 -24.70 28.48 12.03
CA VAL A 594 -23.63 29.34 12.53
C VAL A 594 -22.41 28.48 12.87
N GLY A 595 -21.23 28.90 12.43
CA GLY A 595 -19.97 28.23 12.76
C GLY A 595 -19.71 26.93 11.99
N LEU A 596 -20.58 26.52 11.08
CA LEU A 596 -20.39 25.37 10.19
C LEU A 596 -20.20 25.83 8.76
N VAL A 597 -19.11 25.41 8.12
CA VAL A 597 -18.79 25.74 6.72
C VAL A 597 -18.30 24.51 6.00
N THR A 598 -18.79 24.30 4.78
CA THR A 598 -18.35 23.23 3.91
C THR A 598 -17.17 23.71 3.05
N GLY A 599 -16.02 23.12 3.26
CA GLY A 599 -14.86 23.22 2.40
C GLY A 599 -14.78 22.09 1.39
N LEU A 600 -13.79 22.17 0.48
CA LEU A 600 -13.52 21.15 -0.52
C LEU A 600 -12.06 20.67 -0.39
N ALA A 601 -11.89 19.38 -0.25
CA ALA A 601 -10.59 18.72 -0.17
C ALA A 601 -10.35 17.84 -1.40
N TRP A 602 -9.08 17.58 -1.67
CA TRP A 602 -8.63 16.60 -2.65
C TRP A 602 -7.83 15.50 -1.94
N THR A 603 -8.11 14.26 -2.29
CA THR A 603 -7.45 13.08 -1.75
C THR A 603 -7.02 12.15 -2.89
N SER A 604 -6.19 11.15 -2.61
CA SER A 604 -5.79 10.14 -3.58
C SER A 604 -6.96 9.35 -4.18
N VAL A 605 -8.12 9.35 -3.51
CA VAL A 605 -9.35 8.68 -3.97
C VAL A 605 -10.33 9.61 -4.68
N GLY A 606 -10.02 10.91 -4.78
CA GLY A 606 -10.82 11.93 -5.47
C GLY A 606 -11.12 13.13 -4.58
N GLY A 607 -12.06 13.97 -5.01
CA GLY A 607 -12.53 15.10 -4.22
C GLY A 607 -13.50 14.69 -3.13
N GLU A 608 -13.46 15.40 -2.02
CA GLU A 608 -14.35 15.22 -0.85
C GLU A 608 -14.79 16.58 -0.31
N THR A 609 -15.95 16.59 0.36
CA THR A 609 -16.36 17.74 1.18
C THR A 609 -15.65 17.66 2.52
N LEU A 610 -15.31 18.82 3.06
CA LEU A 610 -14.63 18.97 4.34
C LEU A 610 -15.44 19.94 5.20
N GLU A 611 -16.13 19.42 6.19
CA GLU A 611 -16.81 20.28 7.15
C GLU A 611 -15.83 20.91 8.14
N VAL A 612 -15.99 22.19 8.42
CA VAL A 612 -15.26 22.94 9.43
C VAL A 612 -16.25 23.50 10.42
N GLU A 613 -16.17 23.03 11.65
CA GLU A 613 -16.98 23.47 12.77
C GLU A 613 -16.18 24.38 13.68
N VAL A 614 -16.76 25.51 14.05
CA VAL A 614 -16.17 26.44 15.01
C VAL A 614 -17.13 26.71 16.13
N ASN A 615 -16.69 26.43 17.34
CA ASN A 615 -17.40 26.77 18.56
C ASN A 615 -16.63 27.86 19.32
N VAL A 616 -17.37 28.85 19.86
CA VAL A 616 -16.82 29.99 20.62
C VAL A 616 -17.52 30.04 21.96
N VAL A 617 -16.74 29.96 23.04
CA VAL A 617 -17.23 30.04 24.41
C VAL A 617 -16.45 31.10 25.19
N ASP A 618 -17.03 31.60 26.26
CA ASP A 618 -16.30 32.53 27.14
C ASP A 618 -15.13 31.78 27.81
N GLY A 619 -13.96 32.41 27.82
CA GLY A 619 -12.75 31.72 28.28
C GLY A 619 -11.54 32.62 28.48
N THR A 620 -10.36 32.10 28.22
CA THR A 620 -9.06 32.74 28.50
C THR A 620 -8.26 33.06 27.24
N GLY A 621 -8.86 32.90 26.06
CA GLY A 621 -8.21 33.15 24.77
C GLY A 621 -7.48 31.92 24.19
N LYS A 622 -7.90 30.71 24.55
CA LYS A 622 -7.33 29.48 24.04
C LYS A 622 -7.85 29.17 22.64
N LEU A 623 -6.97 28.78 21.73
CA LEU A 623 -7.30 28.26 20.41
C LEU A 623 -7.05 26.74 20.41
N GLU A 624 -8.09 25.97 20.29
CA GLU A 624 -8.04 24.50 20.20
C GLU A 624 -8.30 24.05 18.77
N LEU A 625 -7.45 23.13 18.28
CA LEU A 625 -7.55 22.57 16.95
C LEU A 625 -7.66 21.04 17.07
N THR A 626 -8.73 20.44 16.55
CA THR A 626 -8.96 19.00 16.60
C THR A 626 -9.39 18.46 15.24
N GLY A 627 -9.21 17.14 14.99
CA GLY A 627 -9.58 16.49 13.75
C GLY A 627 -8.42 15.89 12.97
N ASN A 628 -7.31 15.53 13.64
CA ASN A 628 -6.13 14.90 13.05
C ASN A 628 -5.50 15.77 11.92
N LEU A 629 -5.16 17.03 12.27
CA LEU A 629 -4.68 18.03 11.35
C LEU A 629 -3.15 17.96 11.21
N GLY A 630 -2.65 17.98 9.98
CA GLY A 630 -1.25 18.18 9.67
C GLY A 630 -0.80 19.64 9.95
N ASP A 631 0.50 19.87 9.85
CA ASP A 631 1.08 21.15 10.26
C ASP A 631 0.69 22.29 9.33
N VAL A 632 0.59 22.05 8.02
CA VAL A 632 0.17 23.07 7.04
C VAL A 632 -1.27 23.55 7.32
N MET A 633 -2.17 22.63 7.68
CA MET A 633 -3.54 22.97 8.01
C MET A 633 -3.64 23.74 9.33
N LYS A 634 -2.80 23.42 10.32
CA LYS A 634 -2.70 24.21 11.58
C LYS A 634 -2.20 25.62 11.30
N GLU A 635 -1.18 25.79 10.46
CA GLU A 635 -0.68 27.10 10.04
C GLU A 635 -1.78 27.92 9.34
N SER A 636 -2.58 27.28 8.49
CA SER A 636 -3.74 27.88 7.84
C SER A 636 -4.76 28.41 8.85
N ALA A 637 -5.03 27.64 9.92
CA ALA A 637 -5.91 28.07 11.00
C ALA A 637 -5.35 29.29 11.77
N PHE A 638 -4.04 29.32 12.05
CA PHE A 638 -3.38 30.45 12.67
C PHE A 638 -3.38 31.68 11.77
N ALA A 639 -3.19 31.53 10.45
CA ALA A 639 -3.28 32.64 9.49
C ALA A 639 -4.69 33.23 9.42
N ALA A 640 -5.73 32.36 9.38
CA ALA A 640 -7.12 32.78 9.42
C ALA A 640 -7.44 33.54 10.71
N MET A 641 -7.01 33.05 11.88
CA MET A 641 -7.20 33.72 13.16
C MET A 641 -6.50 35.08 13.22
N SER A 642 -5.29 35.17 12.68
CA SER A 642 -4.53 36.42 12.60
C SER A 642 -5.26 37.45 11.73
N TYR A 643 -5.84 37.02 10.61
CA TYR A 643 -6.64 37.89 9.75
C TYR A 643 -7.91 38.38 10.48
N VAL A 644 -8.69 37.51 11.10
CA VAL A 644 -9.90 37.86 11.85
C VAL A 644 -9.58 38.87 12.98
N ARG A 645 -8.47 38.67 13.70
CA ARG A 645 -7.99 39.63 14.72
C ARG A 645 -7.68 40.98 14.15
N SER A 646 -7.03 41.06 12.99
CA SER A 646 -6.69 42.31 12.34
C SER A 646 -7.93 43.09 11.87
N ARG A 647 -9.03 42.40 11.58
CA ARG A 647 -10.30 42.97 11.09
C ARG A 647 -11.42 43.04 12.15
N ALA A 648 -11.10 42.75 13.41
CA ALA A 648 -12.08 42.67 14.50
C ALA A 648 -13.04 43.88 14.56
N LYS A 649 -12.50 45.07 14.42
CA LYS A 649 -13.29 46.33 14.46
C LYS A 649 -14.30 46.41 13.31
N GLU A 650 -13.90 46.02 12.09
CA GLU A 650 -14.76 46.06 10.90
C GLU A 650 -15.83 44.99 10.94
N LEU A 651 -15.51 43.83 11.57
CA LEU A 651 -16.44 42.72 11.79
C LEU A 651 -17.38 42.97 12.99
N GLY A 652 -17.26 44.10 13.67
CA GLY A 652 -18.09 44.40 14.85
C GLY A 652 -17.72 43.63 16.10
N LEU A 653 -16.53 43.03 16.15
CA LEU A 653 -16.08 42.24 17.28
C LEU A 653 -15.34 43.06 18.32
N PRO A 654 -15.42 42.69 19.63
CA PRO A 654 -14.59 43.33 20.66
C PRO A 654 -13.10 43.20 20.30
N SER A 655 -12.33 44.27 20.53
CA SER A 655 -10.90 44.30 20.19
C SER A 655 -10.06 43.30 20.97
N ASP A 656 -10.59 42.78 22.06
CA ASP A 656 -9.97 41.82 22.99
C ASP A 656 -10.63 40.42 22.97
N PHE A 657 -11.52 40.18 22.00
CA PHE A 657 -12.21 38.85 21.89
C PHE A 657 -11.27 37.65 21.99
N TYR A 658 -10.06 37.78 21.45
CA TYR A 658 -9.03 36.74 21.46
C TYR A 658 -8.40 36.48 22.84
N LYS A 659 -8.77 37.31 23.88
CA LYS A 659 -8.33 37.11 25.28
C LYS A 659 -9.46 36.63 26.18
N THR A 660 -10.71 36.84 25.76
CA THR A 660 -11.91 36.64 26.56
C THR A 660 -12.76 35.46 26.08
N ARG A 661 -12.43 34.91 24.92
CA ARG A 661 -13.15 33.79 24.34
C ARG A 661 -12.21 32.66 23.96
N ASP A 662 -12.54 31.44 24.32
CA ASP A 662 -11.88 30.22 23.84
C ASP A 662 -12.57 29.80 22.56
N ILE A 663 -11.74 29.45 21.55
CA ILE A 663 -12.19 29.09 20.20
C ILE A 663 -11.74 27.68 19.91
N HIS A 664 -12.70 26.81 19.59
CA HIS A 664 -12.42 25.44 19.20
C HIS A 664 -12.79 25.27 17.72
N ILE A 665 -11.78 24.91 16.90
CA ILE A 665 -11.96 24.56 15.49
C ILE A 665 -11.87 23.05 15.39
N HIS A 666 -12.94 22.44 14.92
CA HIS A 666 -13.04 21.00 14.76
C HIS A 666 -13.24 20.61 13.30
N PHE A 667 -12.53 19.56 12.87
CA PHE A 667 -12.76 18.92 11.58
C PHE A 667 -13.27 17.51 11.87
N PRO A 668 -14.53 17.20 11.56
CA PRO A 668 -15.10 15.87 11.70
C PRO A 668 -14.28 14.78 11.00
N GLU A 669 -14.55 13.50 11.31
CA GLU A 669 -13.79 12.35 10.80
C GLU A 669 -12.30 12.33 11.21
N GLY A 670 -12.01 12.43 12.49
CA GLY A 670 -10.65 12.45 13.06
C GLY A 670 -9.79 11.22 12.75
N ALA A 671 -10.37 10.13 12.23
CA ALA A 671 -9.61 8.95 11.80
C ALA A 671 -8.80 9.17 10.50
N VAL A 672 -9.19 10.17 9.69
CA VAL A 672 -8.53 10.48 8.42
C VAL A 672 -7.59 11.67 8.63
N PRO A 673 -6.28 11.53 8.37
CA PRO A 673 -5.35 12.65 8.41
C PRO A 673 -5.75 13.73 7.38
N LYS A 674 -5.74 14.99 7.79
CA LYS A 674 -6.08 16.14 6.95
C LYS A 674 -4.93 17.12 6.95
N ASP A 675 -4.40 17.44 5.77
CA ASP A 675 -3.35 18.44 5.63
C ASP A 675 -3.50 19.24 4.33
N GLY A 676 -2.99 20.45 4.33
CA GLY A 676 -3.00 21.35 3.16
C GLY A 676 -3.52 22.75 3.45
N PRO A 677 -3.13 23.75 2.64
CA PRO A 677 -3.46 25.15 2.86
C PRO A 677 -4.85 25.53 2.34
N SER A 678 -5.49 24.71 1.50
CA SER A 678 -6.70 25.06 0.73
C SER A 678 -7.98 25.24 1.56
N ALA A 679 -7.96 24.91 2.87
CA ALA A 679 -9.07 25.14 3.79
C ALA A 679 -9.02 26.54 4.46
N GLY A 680 -8.06 27.39 4.14
CA GLY A 680 -7.83 28.66 4.81
C GLY A 680 -9.03 29.60 4.78
N ILE A 681 -9.67 29.80 3.62
CA ILE A 681 -10.89 30.64 3.54
C ILE A 681 -12.09 29.99 4.24
N THR A 682 -12.17 28.66 4.26
CA THR A 682 -13.22 27.90 4.95
C THR A 682 -13.13 28.11 6.46
N ILE A 683 -11.93 27.94 7.02
CA ILE A 683 -11.66 28.20 8.46
C ILE A 683 -11.97 29.64 8.80
N CYS A 684 -11.51 30.60 7.99
CA CYS A 684 -11.76 32.02 8.24
C CYS A 684 -13.26 32.35 8.23
N THR A 685 -14.00 31.82 7.28
CA THR A 685 -15.46 32.02 7.19
C THR A 685 -16.18 31.41 8.38
N ALA A 686 -15.80 30.21 8.83
CA ALA A 686 -16.35 29.55 10.00
C ALA A 686 -16.07 30.34 11.29
N LEU A 687 -14.85 30.87 11.44
CA LEU A 687 -14.48 31.76 12.55
C LEU A 687 -15.32 33.01 12.56
N VAL A 688 -15.46 33.70 11.44
CA VAL A 688 -16.24 34.95 11.34
C VAL A 688 -17.73 34.65 11.61
N SER A 689 -18.27 33.56 11.07
CA SER A 689 -19.63 33.10 11.32
C SER A 689 -19.89 32.88 12.82
N ALA A 690 -19.03 32.09 13.49
CA ALA A 690 -19.17 31.78 14.90
C ALA A 690 -19.03 33.01 15.82
N LEU A 691 -18.10 33.91 15.50
CA LEU A 691 -17.84 35.10 16.28
C LEU A 691 -18.91 36.18 16.10
N THR A 692 -19.53 36.28 14.90
CA THR A 692 -20.57 37.29 14.60
C THR A 692 -21.99 36.78 14.77
N GLY A 693 -22.19 35.46 14.99
CA GLY A 693 -23.51 34.84 15.08
C GLY A 693 -24.29 34.76 13.75
N ARG A 694 -23.63 34.99 12.60
CA ARG A 694 -24.26 34.98 11.29
C ARG A 694 -24.15 33.60 10.66
N ALA A 695 -25.29 33.07 10.20
CA ALA A 695 -25.32 31.74 9.56
C ALA A 695 -24.63 31.75 8.22
N VAL A 696 -24.04 30.59 7.85
CA VAL A 696 -23.44 30.32 6.55
C VAL A 696 -24.45 29.60 5.66
N ARG A 697 -24.50 29.95 4.39
CA ARG A 697 -25.36 29.29 3.42
C ARG A 697 -24.97 27.82 3.25
N ARG A 698 -25.96 26.91 3.43
CA ARG A 698 -25.82 25.46 3.33
C ARG A 698 -25.53 24.94 1.92
N ASP A 699 -25.97 25.67 0.88
CA ASP A 699 -25.83 25.30 -0.51
C ASP A 699 -24.49 25.75 -1.15
N LEU A 700 -23.55 26.22 -0.31
CA LEU A 700 -22.30 26.80 -0.71
C LEU A 700 -21.11 26.00 -0.15
N ALA A 701 -20.11 25.76 -0.98
CA ALA A 701 -18.80 25.28 -0.57
C ALA A 701 -17.70 26.21 -1.04
N MET A 702 -16.54 26.10 -0.43
CA MET A 702 -15.41 26.96 -0.78
C MET A 702 -14.08 26.24 -0.70
N THR A 703 -13.11 26.74 -1.46
CA THR A 703 -11.71 26.31 -1.35
C THR A 703 -10.80 27.47 -1.68
N GLY A 704 -9.72 27.63 -0.95
CA GLY A 704 -8.74 28.68 -1.16
C GLY A 704 -7.78 28.78 0.01
N GLU A 705 -6.52 29.07 -0.29
CA GLU A 705 -5.52 29.38 0.72
C GLU A 705 -5.69 30.85 1.14
N ILE A 706 -5.43 31.13 2.42
CA ILE A 706 -5.52 32.48 2.98
C ILE A 706 -4.15 33.00 3.36
N SER A 707 -3.84 34.23 2.97
CA SER A 707 -2.72 34.98 3.54
C SER A 707 -3.14 35.78 4.77
N ILE A 708 -2.22 36.13 5.66
CA ILE A 708 -2.46 36.95 6.85
C ILE A 708 -3.02 38.35 6.55
N ARG A 709 -2.97 38.78 5.28
CA ARG A 709 -3.54 40.05 4.78
C ARG A 709 -4.90 39.86 4.10
N GLY A 710 -5.46 38.63 4.11
CA GLY A 710 -6.76 38.33 3.52
C GLY A 710 -6.77 38.10 2.01
N ARG A 711 -5.61 38.00 1.34
CA ARG A 711 -5.57 37.59 -0.05
C ARG A 711 -5.92 36.12 -0.14
N VAL A 712 -6.71 35.77 -1.14
CA VAL A 712 -7.05 34.36 -1.48
C VAL A 712 -6.07 33.90 -2.54
N LEU A 713 -5.34 32.83 -2.24
CA LEU A 713 -4.30 32.27 -3.09
C LEU A 713 -4.81 31.03 -3.82
N PRO A 714 -4.22 30.67 -4.99
CA PRO A 714 -4.67 29.55 -5.81
C PRO A 714 -4.45 28.19 -5.13
N ILE A 715 -5.24 27.21 -5.59
CA ILE A 715 -5.23 25.84 -5.07
C ILE A 715 -5.12 24.82 -6.19
N GLY A 716 -4.71 23.60 -5.86
CA GLY A 716 -4.73 22.47 -6.78
C GLY A 716 -5.99 21.61 -6.66
N GLY A 717 -6.22 20.73 -7.66
CA GLY A 717 -7.29 19.75 -7.65
C GLY A 717 -8.70 20.33 -7.78
N LEU A 718 -8.87 21.43 -8.50
CA LEU A 718 -10.17 22.09 -8.64
C LEU A 718 -11.20 21.20 -9.31
N LYS A 719 -10.79 20.38 -10.30
CA LYS A 719 -11.66 19.43 -10.99
C LYS A 719 -12.30 18.44 -10.01
N GLU A 720 -11.49 17.80 -9.18
CA GLU A 720 -11.95 16.82 -8.20
C GLU A 720 -12.82 17.45 -7.12
N LYS A 721 -12.44 18.63 -6.64
CA LYS A 721 -13.17 19.38 -5.62
C LYS A 721 -14.57 19.77 -6.09
N THR A 722 -14.70 20.24 -7.33
CA THR A 722 -16.00 20.63 -7.90
C THR A 722 -16.90 19.42 -8.17
N MET A 723 -16.32 18.28 -8.53
CA MET A 723 -17.06 17.03 -8.65
C MET A 723 -17.63 16.58 -7.30
N ALA A 724 -16.85 16.71 -6.21
CA ALA A 724 -17.34 16.43 -4.87
C ALA A 724 -18.49 17.38 -4.47
N ALA A 725 -18.35 18.67 -4.74
CA ALA A 725 -19.40 19.64 -4.49
C ALA A 725 -20.71 19.26 -5.21
N LEU A 726 -20.65 18.91 -6.49
CA LEU A 726 -21.82 18.48 -7.23
C LEU A 726 -22.45 17.21 -6.67
N ARG A 727 -21.64 16.22 -6.30
CA ARG A 727 -22.09 14.95 -5.71
C ARG A 727 -22.84 15.15 -4.40
N HIS A 728 -22.42 16.10 -3.56
CA HIS A 728 -23.06 16.45 -2.29
C HIS A 728 -24.23 17.45 -2.45
N GLY A 729 -24.61 17.79 -3.70
CA GLY A 729 -25.75 18.66 -3.99
C GLY A 729 -25.50 20.15 -3.71
N ILE A 730 -24.24 20.56 -3.57
CA ILE A 730 -23.82 21.96 -3.49
C ILE A 730 -24.19 22.68 -4.79
N LYS A 731 -24.65 23.92 -4.69
CA LYS A 731 -25.03 24.72 -5.84
C LYS A 731 -24.04 25.81 -6.18
N THR A 732 -23.33 26.31 -5.20
CA THR A 732 -22.40 27.43 -5.35
C THR A 732 -21.03 27.06 -4.82
N VAL A 733 -19.99 27.33 -5.60
CA VAL A 733 -18.61 27.09 -5.19
C VAL A 733 -17.81 28.39 -5.26
N ILE A 734 -17.18 28.79 -4.15
CA ILE A 734 -16.25 29.92 -4.11
C ILE A 734 -14.84 29.39 -4.38
N ILE A 735 -14.17 30.01 -5.37
CA ILE A 735 -12.81 29.64 -5.80
C ILE A 735 -11.91 30.87 -5.87
N PRO A 736 -10.59 30.72 -5.76
CA PRO A 736 -9.65 31.81 -5.98
C PRO A 736 -9.75 32.35 -7.43
N ALA A 737 -9.60 33.67 -7.60
CA ALA A 737 -9.63 34.29 -8.93
C ALA A 737 -8.55 33.75 -9.88
N GLU A 738 -7.36 33.39 -9.34
CA GLU A 738 -6.28 32.83 -10.13
C GLU A 738 -6.57 31.41 -10.66
N ASN A 739 -7.58 30.71 -10.10
CA ASN A 739 -8.06 29.41 -10.58
C ASN A 739 -9.20 29.53 -11.62
N GLU A 740 -9.56 30.75 -12.09
CA GLU A 740 -10.58 30.92 -13.14
C GLU A 740 -10.18 30.18 -14.43
N LYS A 741 -8.90 30.19 -14.78
CA LYS A 741 -8.34 29.45 -15.92
C LYS A 741 -8.59 27.94 -15.83
N ASP A 742 -8.60 27.37 -14.61
CA ASP A 742 -8.76 25.94 -14.37
C ASP A 742 -10.22 25.50 -14.58
N LEU A 743 -11.18 26.44 -14.67
CA LEU A 743 -12.57 26.16 -15.03
C LEU A 743 -12.71 25.58 -16.44
N GLU A 744 -11.75 25.81 -17.35
CA GLU A 744 -11.73 25.22 -18.68
C GLU A 744 -11.44 23.70 -18.63
N GLU A 745 -10.83 23.22 -17.57
CA GLU A 745 -10.51 21.81 -17.37
C GLU A 745 -11.66 21.00 -16.75
N ILE A 746 -12.67 21.69 -16.21
CA ILE A 746 -13.83 21.08 -15.57
C ILE A 746 -14.80 20.61 -16.64
N ASP A 747 -15.37 19.40 -16.44
CA ASP A 747 -16.39 18.84 -17.31
C ASP A 747 -17.57 19.81 -17.49
N GLN A 748 -18.09 19.90 -18.72
CA GLN A 748 -19.18 20.81 -19.04
C GLN A 748 -20.43 20.57 -18.19
N THR A 749 -20.72 19.32 -17.84
CA THR A 749 -21.86 18.96 -17.00
C THR A 749 -21.71 19.55 -15.59
N VAL A 750 -20.52 19.45 -15.01
CA VAL A 750 -20.21 20.03 -13.69
C VAL A 750 -20.26 21.56 -13.77
N ARG A 751 -19.66 22.14 -14.82
CA ARG A 751 -19.60 23.59 -15.01
C ARG A 751 -20.97 24.23 -15.19
N GLN A 752 -21.91 23.55 -15.86
CA GLN A 752 -23.27 24.02 -16.04
C GLN A 752 -24.17 23.83 -14.81
N SER A 753 -23.82 22.89 -13.94
CA SER A 753 -24.62 22.53 -12.75
C SER A 753 -24.24 23.34 -11.51
N LEU A 754 -23.03 23.92 -11.48
CA LEU A 754 -22.50 24.71 -10.37
C LEU A 754 -22.39 26.19 -10.71
N ASN A 755 -22.71 27.06 -9.75
CA ASN A 755 -22.43 28.48 -9.84
C ASN A 755 -21.06 28.79 -9.21
N PHE A 756 -20.15 29.40 -9.98
CA PHE A 756 -18.81 29.73 -9.51
C PHE A 756 -18.73 31.22 -9.13
N ILE A 757 -18.16 31.48 -7.94
CA ILE A 757 -17.83 32.82 -7.47
C ILE A 757 -16.31 32.92 -7.36
N THR A 758 -15.69 33.71 -8.21
CA THR A 758 -14.24 33.94 -8.17
C THR A 758 -13.91 35.06 -7.21
N VAL A 759 -12.96 34.87 -6.32
CA VAL A 759 -12.60 35.83 -5.27
C VAL A 759 -11.10 36.01 -5.18
N SER A 760 -10.66 37.26 -4.95
CA SER A 760 -9.24 37.60 -4.70
C SER A 760 -8.98 37.95 -3.22
N HIS A 761 -10.02 38.21 -2.45
CA HIS A 761 -9.94 38.64 -1.05
C HIS A 761 -11.02 37.97 -0.19
N VAL A 762 -10.68 37.71 1.06
CA VAL A 762 -11.58 37.02 2.03
C VAL A 762 -12.84 37.83 2.33
N ASP A 763 -12.80 39.17 2.27
CA ASP A 763 -14.00 39.99 2.48
C ASP A 763 -15.10 39.65 1.47
N SER A 764 -14.75 39.37 0.23
CA SER A 764 -15.68 38.91 -0.79
C SER A 764 -16.24 37.51 -0.51
N VAL A 765 -15.41 36.64 0.07
CA VAL A 765 -15.85 35.30 0.53
C VAL A 765 -16.90 35.45 1.63
N ILE A 766 -16.61 36.25 2.67
CA ILE A 766 -17.51 36.47 3.81
C ILE A 766 -18.83 37.07 3.33
N ALA A 767 -18.79 38.10 2.43
CA ALA A 767 -19.99 38.72 1.88
C ALA A 767 -20.87 37.75 1.07
N ALA A 768 -20.27 36.78 0.35
CA ALA A 768 -20.99 35.79 -0.45
C ALA A 768 -21.52 34.63 0.38
N ALA A 769 -20.81 34.26 1.46
CA ALA A 769 -21.08 33.05 2.25
C ALA A 769 -22.07 33.30 3.40
N LEU A 770 -22.00 34.45 4.06
CA LEU A 770 -22.85 34.76 5.23
C LEU A 770 -24.22 35.30 4.84
N VAL A 771 -25.25 34.78 5.48
CA VAL A 771 -26.64 35.26 5.28
C VAL A 771 -26.77 36.70 5.82
N SER A 772 -27.42 37.57 5.03
CA SER A 772 -27.71 38.94 5.40
C SER A 772 -28.91 38.93 6.36
N GLY A 773 -28.69 39.16 7.65
CA GLY A 773 -29.71 39.26 8.71
C GLY A 773 -29.29 38.51 9.97
N GLU A 774 -29.64 39.02 11.14
CA GLU A 774 -29.55 38.26 12.38
C GLU A 774 -30.56 37.11 12.27
N VAL A 775 -30.08 35.87 12.20
CA VAL A 775 -30.94 34.69 12.49
C VAL A 775 -31.28 34.79 13.98
N PRO A 776 -32.56 34.80 14.39
CA PRO A 776 -32.90 34.70 15.80
C PRO A 776 -32.14 33.48 16.32
N ALA A 777 -31.34 33.65 17.37
CA ALA A 777 -30.76 32.54 18.08
C ALA A 777 -31.94 31.68 18.57
N GLU A 778 -32.32 30.67 17.83
CA GLU A 778 -33.03 29.53 18.41
C GLU A 778 -32.07 29.01 19.49
N ALA A 779 -32.47 29.26 20.73
CA ALA A 779 -31.80 28.66 21.86
C ALA A 779 -31.60 27.17 21.53
N PRO A 780 -30.41 26.60 21.77
CA PRO A 780 -30.18 25.20 21.51
C PRO A 780 -31.37 24.47 22.14
N ALA A 781 -32.10 23.70 21.34
CA ALA A 781 -33.19 22.89 21.84
C ALA A 781 -32.62 22.15 23.04
N VAL A 782 -33.11 22.50 24.22
CA VAL A 782 -32.79 21.79 25.43
C VAL A 782 -33.11 20.37 25.07
N LEU A 783 -32.11 19.55 24.97
CA LEU A 783 -32.25 18.10 24.85
C LEU A 783 -33.18 17.75 25.97
N ASP A 784 -34.47 17.47 25.65
CA ASP A 784 -35.43 17.02 26.58
C ASP A 784 -34.75 15.96 27.43
N ALA A 785 -34.66 16.20 28.69
CA ALA A 785 -34.03 15.35 29.67
C ALA A 785 -34.44 13.93 29.34
N MET A 786 -33.52 13.11 28.95
CA MET A 786 -33.76 11.67 28.80
C MET A 786 -34.53 11.24 30.05
N PRO A 787 -35.66 10.56 29.92
CA PRO A 787 -36.41 10.10 31.09
C PRO A 787 -35.44 9.31 31.95
N ALA A 788 -35.28 9.70 33.21
CA ALA A 788 -34.38 9.09 34.16
C ALA A 788 -34.62 7.58 34.13
N MET A 789 -33.58 6.83 33.80
CA MET A 789 -33.63 5.37 33.86
C MET A 789 -34.08 4.98 35.27
N PRO A 790 -35.10 4.11 35.41
CA PRO A 790 -35.53 3.67 36.70
C PRO A 790 -34.35 2.99 37.41
N PRO A 791 -34.20 3.18 38.73
CA PRO A 791 -33.09 2.62 39.50
C PRO A 791 -33.05 1.10 39.31
N VAL A 792 -31.92 0.57 38.87
CA VAL A 792 -31.67 -0.86 38.76
C VAL A 792 -31.66 -1.42 40.18
N THR A 793 -32.76 -2.06 40.58
CA THR A 793 -32.82 -2.83 41.82
C THR A 793 -31.88 -4.05 41.68
N PRO A 794 -30.97 -4.32 42.63
CA PRO A 794 -30.12 -5.50 42.60
C PRO A 794 -30.99 -6.76 42.68
N LYS A 795 -31.00 -7.58 41.64
CA LYS A 795 -31.60 -8.92 41.70
C LYS A 795 -30.91 -9.75 42.79
N ALA A 796 -31.69 -10.14 43.81
CA ALA A 796 -31.28 -11.05 44.86
C ALA A 796 -30.65 -12.32 44.24
N ARG A 797 -29.43 -12.67 44.67
CA ARG A 797 -28.79 -13.93 44.39
C ARG A 797 -29.66 -15.12 44.86
N ARG A 798 -30.23 -15.87 43.91
CA ARG A 798 -30.80 -17.19 44.19
C ARG A 798 -29.66 -18.17 44.50
N LYS A 799 -29.71 -18.74 45.69
CA LYS A 799 -28.85 -19.88 46.07
C LYS A 799 -29.16 -21.08 45.16
N PRO A 800 -28.20 -21.87 44.73
CA PRO A 800 -28.46 -23.10 44.00
C PRO A 800 -29.04 -24.14 44.96
N GLY A 801 -30.26 -24.57 44.69
CA GLY A 801 -30.90 -25.71 45.36
C GLY A 801 -30.30 -27.00 44.83
N ILE A 802 -29.81 -27.83 45.75
CA ILE A 802 -29.43 -29.23 45.55
C ILE A 802 -30.69 -30.02 45.18
N ARG A 803 -30.68 -30.77 44.08
CA ARG A 803 -31.48 -31.99 43.83
C ARG A 803 -30.64 -33.00 43.07
N GLN A 804 -30.48 -34.06 43.73
CA GLN A 804 -30.43 -35.50 43.54
C GLN A 804 -30.15 -35.98 42.09
#